data_5c8ca07273eda028db8b693e0e2de5ac
#
_entry.id   5c8ca07273eda028db8b693e0e2de5ac
#
_cell.length_a   1.000
_cell.length_b   1.000
_cell.length_c   1.000
_cell.angle_alpha   90.00
_cell.angle_beta   90.00
_cell.angle_gamma   90.00
#
_symmetry.space_group_name_H-M   'P 1'
#
loop_
_entity.id
_entity.type
_entity.pdbx_description
1 polymer ?
#
loop_
_entity_poly.entity_id
_entity_poly.type
_entity_poly.pdbx_seq_one_letter_code
_entity_poly.pdbx_strand_id
1 'polypeptide(L)'
;MDFIHLISRQEIHYIKIAFVKDYPFAKYVARELVKPAGYVTNEEAVNFDTKYQGQDVKAAVYNSEYKNTPTTFEFTKTDITSGAELTGATLTVLDKDGNVVDTWTFDAKEAHVIKRLVVGEIYTLREEFAPYGYLNATDIQFTVEDTGKVQHVEMKDEVPTGSIVINKDGEFVTDTTLMKGYWYDFIFNFFKDSLAGVTFDVYAKEDIVSADGLDTVYHKAGDKVATIVTNDKGIARIDDLPLGRYYLVETKTIDGFVLDDTPIEADLSYIDQNTKVVFAGMDVTNERQKVQITVTKTDSETKEALEGAVFGLFAKEDIVNKDGKVIVKADTQIERTVTGKDGKAAFTSDLPLGQYYVKEIEAPKGYVKSDKTFDVDASYQGDKVKVIEFEAAFENAPIKVEISKTDITGKKELPGAKLSVIDADGKLVESWTSEAGKTHMIERLPVGKYTLREESAPYGYKVASDVTFEVKETAEIQKVSMKDEQAVGKIVIEKTDKVTGKPIEGVVFEVRDKDGKVLDTLTTDKNGHAESKELPICTYNEDGSFKEDIHYTVVETKAADGYILDETAHDVTLRYDDNAPDVVVATLKLANVPTEPKLPQTGDNANPLLYLGIGALALITGVGVGLRGRKKKNKQ
;
A
#
# COMPACT_ATOMS: atom_id res chain seq x y z
N MET A 1 97.82 -39.24 42.18
CA MET A 1 96.80 -38.40 41.57
C MET A 1 97.39 -37.09 41.21
N ASP A 2 97.66 -36.87 39.96
CA ASP A 2 98.32 -35.71 39.45
C ASP A 2 97.31 -34.67 39.14
N PHE A 3 97.30 -33.52 39.81
CA PHE A 3 96.37 -32.47 39.62
C PHE A 3 96.76 -31.64 38.38
N ILE A 4 95.90 -31.73 37.33
CA ILE A 4 95.88 -30.80 36.24
C ILE A 4 94.95 -29.64 36.69
N HIS A 5 95.50 -28.45 36.94
CA HIS A 5 94.70 -27.30 37.24
C HIS A 5 94.33 -26.62 35.94
N LEU A 6 93.07 -26.75 35.57
CA LEU A 6 92.46 -25.99 34.50
C LEU A 6 92.06 -24.61 35.06
N ILE A 7 92.65 -23.53 34.59
CA ILE A 7 92.17 -22.19 34.85
C ILE A 7 91.53 -21.70 33.61
N SER A 8 90.16 -21.67 33.63
CA SER A 8 89.36 -21.09 32.58
C SER A 8 89.25 -19.59 32.72
N ARG A 9 89.68 -18.81 31.73
CA ARG A 9 89.26 -17.43 31.48
C ARG A 9 88.88 -17.27 30.03
N GLN A 10 87.57 -16.99 29.82
CA GLN A 10 87.00 -16.59 28.57
C GLN A 10 87.77 -16.96 27.29
N GLU A 11 87.31 -18.02 26.56
CA GLU A 11 87.71 -18.49 25.21
C GLU A 11 89.08 -19.17 25.04
N ILE A 12 89.98 -19.05 25.95
CA ILE A 12 91.25 -19.71 25.87
C ILE A 12 91.46 -20.54 27.14
N HIS A 13 91.55 -21.87 26.99
CA HIS A 13 91.91 -22.76 28.08
C HIS A 13 93.42 -22.97 28.07
N TYR A 14 94.04 -22.50 29.10
CA TYR A 14 95.48 -22.76 29.31
C TYR A 14 95.63 -24.09 30.02
N ILE A 15 96.28 -25.04 29.38
CA ILE A 15 96.71 -26.26 30.04
C ILE A 15 98.06 -26.00 30.64
N LYS A 16 98.13 -25.93 31.97
CA LYS A 16 99.33 -25.87 32.69
C LYS A 16 99.64 -27.28 33.19
N ILE A 17 100.59 -27.93 32.54
CA ILE A 17 101.12 -29.24 32.98
C ILE A 17 102.31 -29.02 33.84
N ALA A 18 102.16 -29.28 35.14
CA ALA A 18 103.28 -29.29 36.08
C ALA A 18 103.62 -30.78 36.35
N PHE A 19 104.74 -31.20 35.89
CA PHE A 19 105.25 -32.52 36.23
C PHE A 19 105.83 -32.48 37.66
N VAL A 20 105.01 -32.94 38.64
CA VAL A 20 105.31 -32.91 40.07
C VAL A 20 105.91 -34.24 40.54
N LYS A 21 105.97 -35.27 39.68
CA LYS A 21 106.58 -36.58 39.93
C LYS A 21 107.68 -36.84 38.94
N ASP A 22 108.59 -37.79 39.35
CA ASP A 22 109.71 -38.23 38.54
C ASP A 22 109.31 -38.90 37.21
N TYR A 23 108.84 -38.09 36.27
CA TYR A 23 108.63 -38.54 34.89
C TYR A 23 109.99 -38.45 34.16
N PRO A 24 110.36 -39.53 33.43
CA PRO A 24 111.55 -39.49 32.62
C PRO A 24 111.51 -38.41 31.55
N PHE A 25 112.61 -37.84 31.17
CA PHE A 25 112.68 -36.95 30.03
C PHE A 25 112.32 -37.69 28.77
N ALA A 26 111.18 -37.34 28.14
CA ALA A 26 110.64 -37.99 26.98
C ALA A 26 109.68 -37.05 26.20
N LYS A 27 109.24 -37.54 25.10
CA LYS A 27 108.17 -36.90 24.36
C LYS A 27 106.79 -37.37 24.90
N TYR A 28 106.01 -36.42 25.35
CA TYR A 28 104.68 -36.65 25.88
C TYR A 28 103.62 -36.02 24.94
N VAL A 29 102.47 -36.59 24.96
CA VAL A 29 101.34 -36.09 24.23
C VAL A 29 100.17 -35.84 25.22
N ALA A 30 99.67 -34.65 25.25
CA ALA A 30 98.45 -34.35 25.98
C ALA A 30 97.29 -34.25 24.98
N ARG A 31 96.21 -34.88 25.34
CA ARG A 31 94.93 -34.79 24.59
C ARG A 31 93.83 -34.39 25.55
N GLU A 32 92.85 -33.66 25.05
CA GLU A 32 91.64 -33.39 25.79
C GLU A 32 90.84 -34.67 25.97
N LEU A 33 90.53 -35.02 27.21
CA LEU A 33 89.74 -36.20 27.54
C LEU A 33 88.24 -35.85 27.79
N VAL A 34 88.01 -34.64 28.30
CA VAL A 34 86.68 -34.12 28.59
C VAL A 34 86.67 -32.66 28.16
N LYS A 35 85.87 -32.33 27.19
CA LYS A 35 85.70 -30.99 26.68
C LYS A 35 84.87 -30.18 27.66
N PRO A 36 85.07 -28.86 27.74
CA PRO A 36 84.13 -27.97 28.46
C PRO A 36 82.76 -27.98 27.82
N ALA A 37 81.80 -27.78 28.65
CA ALA A 37 80.42 -27.67 28.15
C ALA A 37 80.29 -26.51 27.12
N GLY A 38 79.69 -26.77 26.00
CA GLY A 38 79.51 -25.78 24.93
C GLY A 38 80.65 -25.66 23.92
N TYR A 39 81.62 -26.59 23.98
CA TYR A 39 82.69 -26.63 23.02
C TYR A 39 82.75 -27.99 22.28
N VAL A 40 83.34 -27.95 21.11
CA VAL A 40 83.56 -29.15 20.27
C VAL A 40 84.79 -29.85 20.78
N THR A 41 84.80 -31.18 20.70
CA THR A 41 85.97 -31.99 21.04
C THR A 41 87.17 -31.60 20.16
N ASN A 42 88.22 -31.22 20.77
CA ASN A 42 89.49 -30.96 20.06
C ASN A 42 90.34 -32.21 20.04
N GLU A 43 90.46 -32.82 18.89
CA GLU A 43 91.30 -34.03 18.72
C GLU A 43 92.80 -33.72 18.57
N GLU A 44 93.16 -32.47 18.49
CA GLU A 44 94.57 -32.09 18.38
C GLU A 44 95.36 -32.55 19.59
N ALA A 45 96.54 -33.08 19.35
CA ALA A 45 97.48 -33.52 20.37
C ALA A 45 98.55 -32.45 20.60
N VAL A 46 98.61 -32.02 21.83
CA VAL A 46 99.70 -31.11 22.20
C VAL A 46 100.94 -31.91 22.58
N ASN A 47 102.03 -31.75 21.83
CA ASN A 47 103.26 -32.46 22.01
C ASN A 47 104.20 -31.67 22.96
N PHE A 48 104.71 -32.33 23.97
CA PHE A 48 105.69 -31.82 24.91
C PHE A 48 106.98 -32.62 24.80
N ASP A 49 108.09 -31.98 24.53
CA ASP A 49 109.40 -32.61 24.52
C ASP A 49 110.17 -32.13 25.81
N THR A 50 110.07 -32.97 26.84
CA THR A 50 110.67 -32.67 28.14
C THR A 50 112.13 -32.92 28.11
N LYS A 51 112.97 -31.89 28.42
CA LYS A 51 114.45 -31.93 28.45
C LYS A 51 114.94 -31.38 29.74
N TYR A 52 116.14 -31.83 30.12
CA TYR A 52 116.84 -31.30 31.26
C TYR A 52 117.05 -29.79 31.10
N GLN A 53 116.63 -29.02 32.08
CA GLN A 53 116.72 -27.55 32.07
C GLN A 53 117.79 -26.92 32.95
N GLY A 54 118.65 -27.75 33.57
CA GLY A 54 119.74 -27.29 34.44
C GLY A 54 119.62 -27.75 35.90
N GLN A 55 120.79 -27.68 36.70
CA GLN A 55 120.85 -28.21 38.07
C GLN A 55 119.95 -27.47 39.06
N ASP A 56 119.63 -26.23 38.79
CA ASP A 56 118.83 -25.38 39.68
C ASP A 56 117.32 -25.45 39.42
N VAL A 57 116.87 -26.23 38.39
CA VAL A 57 115.47 -26.35 38.06
C VAL A 57 114.88 -27.61 38.73
N LYS A 58 114.14 -27.39 39.83
CA LYS A 58 113.50 -28.48 40.58
C LYS A 58 112.31 -29.14 39.86
N ALA A 59 111.61 -28.39 39.01
CA ALA A 59 110.52 -28.89 38.19
C ALA A 59 110.49 -28.16 36.84
N ALA A 60 110.48 -28.91 35.75
CA ALA A 60 110.26 -28.33 34.41
C ALA A 60 108.76 -28.08 34.19
N VAL A 61 108.39 -26.87 33.88
CA VAL A 61 107.02 -26.45 33.62
C VAL A 61 106.84 -26.18 32.11
N TYR A 62 105.95 -26.82 31.51
CA TYR A 62 105.54 -26.63 30.09
C TYR A 62 104.19 -26.00 30.06
N ASN A 63 103.99 -24.90 29.34
CA ASN A 63 102.74 -24.27 29.09
C ASN A 63 102.39 -24.41 27.61
N SER A 64 101.13 -24.71 27.31
CA SER A 64 100.64 -24.69 25.98
C SER A 64 99.22 -24.10 25.95
N GLU A 65 98.88 -23.39 24.90
CA GLU A 65 97.51 -22.97 24.61
C GLU A 65 96.77 -24.08 23.93
N TYR A 66 95.59 -24.35 24.43
CA TYR A 66 94.67 -25.29 23.84
C TYR A 66 93.40 -24.56 23.55
N LYS A 67 93.03 -24.44 22.25
CA LYS A 67 91.87 -23.67 21.83
C LYS A 67 90.72 -24.64 21.47
N ASN A 68 89.66 -24.53 22.21
CA ASN A 68 88.40 -25.21 21.85
C ASN A 68 87.54 -24.31 21.02
N THR A 69 86.93 -24.92 20.01
CA THR A 69 85.96 -24.23 19.16
C THR A 69 84.62 -24.32 19.84
N PRO A 70 83.97 -23.18 20.11
CA PRO A 70 82.60 -23.22 20.64
C PRO A 70 81.66 -23.80 19.62
N THR A 71 80.63 -24.57 20.04
CA THR A 71 79.52 -24.87 19.21
C THR A 71 78.85 -23.56 18.77
N THR A 72 78.39 -23.48 17.53
CA THR A 72 77.78 -22.27 16.97
C THR A 72 76.57 -22.68 16.24
N PHE A 73 75.46 -22.04 16.62
CA PHE A 73 74.13 -22.16 15.93
C PHE A 73 73.79 -20.83 15.33
N GLU A 74 73.19 -20.90 14.13
CA GLU A 74 72.59 -19.80 13.41
C GLU A 74 71.14 -20.08 13.25
N PHE A 75 70.30 -19.16 13.72
CA PHE A 75 68.84 -19.27 13.67
C PHE A 75 68.31 -18.30 12.65
N THR A 76 67.43 -18.78 11.76
CA THR A 76 66.75 -17.98 10.77
C THR A 76 65.25 -18.12 10.92
N LYS A 77 64.52 -17.08 10.55
CA LYS A 77 63.09 -17.02 10.57
C LYS A 77 62.61 -16.61 9.20
N THR A 78 61.83 -17.49 8.52
CA THR A 78 61.45 -17.26 7.12
C THR A 78 59.98 -17.50 6.88
N ASP A 79 59.43 -16.83 5.85
CA ASP A 79 58.10 -17.14 5.29
C ASP A 79 58.15 -18.49 4.58
N ILE A 80 57.16 -19.36 4.85
CA ILE A 80 57.14 -20.72 4.30
C ILE A 80 56.94 -20.76 2.77
N THR A 81 56.33 -19.71 2.22
CA THR A 81 55.96 -19.64 0.80
C THR A 81 57.02 -18.95 -0.03
N SER A 82 57.46 -17.76 0.38
CA SER A 82 58.43 -16.95 -0.35
C SER A 82 59.87 -17.25 0.04
N GLY A 83 60.11 -17.81 1.23
CA GLY A 83 61.46 -17.96 1.81
C GLY A 83 62.10 -16.65 2.25
N ALA A 84 61.34 -15.54 2.25
CA ALA A 84 61.81 -14.26 2.72
C ALA A 84 62.10 -14.28 4.22
N GLU A 85 63.19 -13.66 4.68
CA GLU A 85 63.45 -13.48 6.10
C GLU A 85 62.43 -12.55 6.73
N LEU A 86 61.92 -12.98 7.91
CA LEU A 86 60.88 -12.26 8.64
C LEU A 86 61.48 -11.47 9.81
N THR A 87 61.02 -10.26 10.00
CA THR A 87 61.40 -9.38 11.13
C THR A 87 60.25 -9.28 12.13
N GLY A 88 60.59 -9.08 13.42
CA GLY A 88 59.60 -8.88 14.47
C GLY A 88 59.21 -10.15 15.24
N ALA A 89 59.61 -11.33 14.78
CA ALA A 89 59.42 -12.56 15.54
C ALA A 89 60.23 -12.55 16.82
N THR A 90 59.67 -13.01 17.93
CA THR A 90 60.42 -13.22 19.19
C THR A 90 60.55 -14.72 19.42
N LEU A 91 61.80 -15.18 19.38
CA LEU A 91 62.17 -16.58 19.58
C LEU A 91 62.89 -16.79 20.90
N THR A 92 62.71 -17.96 21.48
CA THR A 92 63.36 -18.40 22.71
C THR A 92 63.95 -19.79 22.51
N VAL A 93 65.23 -19.98 22.91
CA VAL A 93 65.83 -21.31 23.02
C VAL A 93 65.66 -21.78 24.44
N LEU A 94 65.06 -22.97 24.60
CA LEU A 94 64.90 -23.62 25.90
C LEU A 94 65.82 -24.84 25.99
N ASP A 95 66.39 -25.10 27.19
CA ASP A 95 67.05 -26.35 27.46
C ASP A 95 66.03 -27.52 27.66
N LYS A 96 66.57 -28.74 27.89
CA LYS A 96 65.75 -29.94 28.13
C LYS A 96 64.90 -29.86 29.39
N ASP A 97 65.22 -29.00 30.34
CA ASP A 97 64.44 -28.79 31.56
C ASP A 97 63.45 -27.63 31.43
N GLY A 98 63.38 -26.99 30.26
CA GLY A 98 62.49 -25.88 29.94
C GLY A 98 62.94 -24.51 30.39
N ASN A 99 64.24 -24.40 30.84
CA ASN A 99 64.81 -23.10 31.21
C ASN A 99 65.21 -22.32 29.96
N VAL A 100 65.02 -21.00 30.02
CA VAL A 100 65.41 -20.08 28.95
C VAL A 100 66.93 -20.01 28.84
N VAL A 101 67.45 -20.32 27.65
CA VAL A 101 68.91 -20.18 27.33
C VAL A 101 69.13 -18.83 26.69
N ASP A 102 68.30 -18.42 25.75
CA ASP A 102 68.41 -17.12 25.09
C ASP A 102 67.01 -16.74 24.55
N THR A 103 66.76 -15.43 24.46
CA THR A 103 65.56 -14.85 23.88
C THR A 103 65.94 -13.63 23.07
N TRP A 104 65.41 -13.55 21.82
CA TRP A 104 65.68 -12.41 20.95
C TRP A 104 64.51 -12.11 20.06
N THR A 105 64.51 -10.91 19.50
CA THR A 105 63.56 -10.52 18.46
C THR A 105 64.32 -10.28 17.16
N PHE A 106 63.84 -10.84 16.07
CA PHE A 106 64.40 -10.59 14.75
C PHE A 106 64.06 -9.16 14.32
N ASP A 107 65.11 -8.34 14.24
CA ASP A 107 64.97 -6.91 13.90
C ASP A 107 65.56 -6.56 12.54
N ALA A 108 66.44 -7.39 12.05
CA ALA A 108 67.17 -7.18 10.82
C ALA A 108 67.43 -8.48 10.07
N LYS A 109 67.99 -8.37 8.99
CA LYS A 109 68.31 -9.30 7.95
C LYS A 109 69.45 -10.25 8.27
N GLU A 110 69.91 -10.34 9.56
CA GLU A 110 70.99 -11.19 9.98
C GLU A 110 70.50 -12.33 10.90
N ALA A 111 71.02 -13.53 10.64
CA ALA A 111 70.70 -14.68 11.47
C ALA A 111 71.18 -14.47 12.92
N HIS A 112 70.37 -14.90 13.88
CA HIS A 112 70.77 -14.86 15.27
C HIS A 112 71.78 -15.97 15.61
N VAL A 113 72.83 -15.65 16.28
CA VAL A 113 73.91 -16.60 16.57
C VAL A 113 73.97 -16.89 18.05
N ILE A 114 73.78 -18.17 18.43
CA ILE A 114 74.03 -18.66 19.80
C ILE A 114 75.23 -19.53 19.78
N LYS A 115 76.18 -19.27 20.74
CA LYS A 115 77.41 -20.04 20.93
C LYS A 115 77.33 -20.79 22.23
N ARG A 116 78.06 -21.92 22.29
CA ARG A 116 78.29 -22.73 23.49
C ARG A 116 77.10 -23.51 24.00
N LEU A 117 76.22 -23.92 23.11
CA LEU A 117 75.26 -24.95 23.45
C LEU A 117 75.95 -26.30 23.67
N VAL A 118 75.46 -27.08 24.64
CA VAL A 118 76.11 -28.31 25.09
C VAL A 118 75.91 -29.45 24.08
N VAL A 119 76.99 -30.00 23.60
CA VAL A 119 76.96 -31.12 22.64
C VAL A 119 76.21 -32.33 23.20
N GLY A 120 75.33 -32.90 22.35
CA GLY A 120 74.46 -34.04 22.68
C GLY A 120 73.23 -33.72 23.46
N GLU A 121 73.09 -32.49 23.95
CA GLU A 121 71.83 -32.03 24.58
C GLU A 121 70.84 -31.60 23.53
N ILE A 122 69.52 -31.81 23.86
CA ILE A 122 68.37 -31.41 23.04
C ILE A 122 67.92 -30.06 23.56
N TYR A 123 67.70 -29.15 22.63
CA TYR A 123 67.11 -27.82 22.86
C TYR A 123 65.85 -27.68 22.08
N THR A 124 64.95 -26.78 22.52
CA THR A 124 63.74 -26.42 21.87
C THR A 124 63.80 -24.98 21.43
N LEU A 125 63.65 -24.72 20.13
CA LEU A 125 63.42 -23.37 19.61
C LEU A 125 61.89 -23.16 19.62
N ARG A 126 61.44 -22.16 20.36
CA ARG A 126 60.07 -21.75 20.53
C ARG A 126 59.87 -20.35 20.02
N GLU A 127 58.75 -20.14 19.35
CA GLU A 127 58.27 -18.81 19.02
C GLU A 127 57.30 -18.31 20.10
N GLU A 128 57.63 -17.19 20.73
CA GLU A 128 56.78 -16.54 21.71
C GLU A 128 55.82 -15.57 21.01
N PHE A 129 56.30 -14.85 20.00
CA PHE A 129 55.50 -13.93 19.17
C PHE A 129 55.91 -14.07 17.71
N ALA A 130 54.92 -14.35 16.86
CA ALA A 130 55.09 -14.33 15.41
C ALA A 130 55.15 -12.89 14.89
N PRO A 131 55.73 -12.66 13.72
CA PRO A 131 55.63 -11.37 13.04
C PRO A 131 54.18 -11.02 12.76
N TYR A 132 53.87 -9.71 12.71
CA TYR A 132 52.50 -9.28 12.34
C TYR A 132 52.10 -9.84 10.99
N GLY A 133 50.91 -10.45 10.93
CA GLY A 133 50.39 -11.09 9.72
C GLY A 133 50.65 -12.59 9.62
N TYR A 134 51.36 -13.19 10.58
CA TYR A 134 51.73 -14.60 10.59
C TYR A 134 51.13 -15.36 11.76
N LEU A 135 51.09 -16.68 11.59
CA LEU A 135 50.71 -17.64 12.64
C LEU A 135 51.94 -18.04 13.43
N ASN A 136 51.77 -18.33 14.71
CA ASN A 136 52.82 -18.85 15.56
C ASN A 136 53.28 -20.22 15.07
N ALA A 137 54.61 -20.39 14.86
CA ALA A 137 55.17 -21.66 14.45
C ALA A 137 55.15 -22.68 15.60
N THR A 138 55.18 -23.94 15.23
CA THR A 138 55.35 -25.02 16.22
C THR A 138 56.80 -25.10 16.69
N ASP A 139 57.01 -25.47 17.99
CA ASP A 139 58.34 -25.72 18.57
C ASP A 139 59.20 -26.66 17.71
N ILE A 140 60.48 -26.30 17.53
CA ILE A 140 61.44 -27.12 16.83
C ILE A 140 62.46 -27.67 17.84
N GLN A 141 62.56 -28.99 17.94
CA GLN A 141 63.60 -29.65 18.72
C GLN A 141 64.86 -29.88 17.86
N PHE A 142 66.03 -29.52 18.39
CA PHE A 142 67.31 -29.75 17.71
C PHE A 142 68.33 -30.26 18.70
N THR A 143 69.25 -31.09 18.20
CA THR A 143 70.36 -31.69 19.00
C THR A 143 71.65 -31.04 18.60
N VAL A 144 72.51 -30.70 19.58
CA VAL A 144 73.83 -30.11 19.33
C VAL A 144 74.81 -31.16 18.88
N GLU A 145 75.23 -31.04 17.63
CA GLU A 145 76.30 -31.93 17.10
C GLU A 145 77.70 -31.52 17.52
N ASP A 146 78.59 -32.51 17.64
CA ASP A 146 80.00 -32.27 17.94
C ASP A 146 80.79 -31.87 16.69
N THR A 147 80.49 -30.63 16.22
CA THR A 147 81.10 -30.09 15.01
C THR A 147 81.53 -28.65 15.18
N GLY A 148 82.71 -28.29 14.65
CA GLY A 148 83.17 -26.88 14.60
C GLY A 148 82.50 -26.07 13.48
N LYS A 149 81.59 -26.64 12.71
CA LYS A 149 80.82 -25.92 11.69
C LYS A 149 79.61 -25.24 12.32
N VAL A 150 79.17 -24.13 11.71
CA VAL A 150 77.92 -23.48 12.08
C VAL A 150 76.75 -24.46 11.77
N GLN A 151 75.96 -24.73 12.78
CA GLN A 151 74.69 -25.51 12.66
C GLN A 151 73.56 -24.56 12.47
N HIS A 152 72.59 -24.89 11.61
CA HIS A 152 71.48 -24.02 11.25
C HIS A 152 70.16 -24.60 11.70
N VAL A 153 69.34 -23.75 12.29
CA VAL A 153 67.91 -24.04 12.57
C VAL A 153 67.08 -22.95 11.93
N GLU A 154 66.22 -23.36 10.96
CA GLU A 154 65.30 -22.47 10.28
C GLU A 154 63.90 -22.73 10.83
N MET A 155 63.21 -21.67 11.31
CA MET A 155 61.81 -21.72 11.68
C MET A 155 60.99 -20.97 10.62
N LYS A 156 59.90 -21.63 10.16
CA LYS A 156 59.04 -21.12 9.08
C LYS A 156 57.65 -20.78 9.58
N ASP A 157 57.16 -19.62 9.17
CA ASP A 157 55.83 -19.18 9.49
C ASP A 157 54.89 -19.29 8.31
N GLU A 158 53.61 -19.59 8.63
CA GLU A 158 52.49 -19.58 7.71
C GLU A 158 51.67 -18.32 7.92
N VAL A 159 51.09 -17.79 6.84
CA VAL A 159 50.07 -16.73 6.93
C VAL A 159 48.73 -17.35 7.18
N PRO A 160 47.84 -16.73 8.01
CA PRO A 160 46.47 -17.15 8.11
C PRO A 160 45.71 -16.88 6.80
N THR A 161 44.63 -17.62 6.58
CA THR A 161 43.74 -17.42 5.43
C THR A 161 42.41 -16.82 5.86
N GLY A 162 41.68 -16.28 4.90
CA GLY A 162 40.33 -15.75 5.07
C GLY A 162 39.24 -16.67 4.50
N SER A 163 38.09 -16.65 5.11
CA SER A 163 36.88 -17.30 4.60
C SER A 163 35.70 -16.35 4.67
N ILE A 164 34.99 -16.18 3.57
CA ILE A 164 33.76 -15.40 3.48
C ILE A 164 32.58 -16.36 3.35
N VAL A 165 31.54 -16.16 4.17
CA VAL A 165 30.31 -16.94 4.17
C VAL A 165 29.11 -16.02 4.10
N ILE A 166 28.25 -16.23 3.12
CA ILE A 166 26.95 -15.55 3.00
C ILE A 166 25.85 -16.58 3.32
N ASN A 167 24.93 -16.19 4.20
CA ASN A 167 23.64 -16.85 4.39
C ASN A 167 22.58 -16.00 3.68
N LYS A 168 21.98 -16.54 2.63
CA LYS A 168 21.00 -15.83 1.79
C LYS A 168 19.62 -16.39 2.02
N ASP A 169 18.68 -15.52 2.37
CA ASP A 169 17.28 -15.84 2.54
C ASP A 169 16.35 -14.88 1.77
N GLY A 170 15.05 -15.22 1.75
CA GLY A 170 13.97 -14.40 1.22
C GLY A 170 12.62 -14.90 1.69
N GLU A 171 11.57 -14.12 1.49
CA GLU A 171 10.23 -14.42 1.96
C GLU A 171 9.44 -15.24 0.94
N PHE A 172 8.91 -16.38 1.36
CA PHE A 172 8.02 -17.25 0.59
C PHE A 172 6.64 -17.31 1.24
N VAL A 173 5.59 -17.34 0.42
CA VAL A 173 4.24 -17.62 0.93
C VAL A 173 4.15 -19.06 1.43
N THR A 174 3.63 -19.24 2.63
CA THR A 174 3.50 -20.57 3.27
C THR A 174 2.06 -21.03 3.36
N ASP A 175 1.18 -20.18 3.83
CA ASP A 175 -0.23 -20.45 4.03
C ASP A 175 -1.05 -19.16 4.02
N THR A 176 -2.32 -19.27 4.36
CA THR A 176 -3.23 -18.13 4.53
C THR A 176 -3.97 -18.21 5.85
N THR A 177 -4.22 -17.06 6.44
CA THR A 177 -5.15 -16.91 7.56
C THR A 177 -6.49 -16.47 7.03
N LEU A 178 -7.55 -17.25 7.29
CA LEU A 178 -8.93 -16.88 6.95
C LEU A 178 -9.45 -15.86 7.95
N MET A 179 -9.77 -14.68 7.45
CA MET A 179 -10.39 -13.59 8.23
C MET A 179 -11.81 -13.37 7.74
N LYS A 180 -12.78 -13.81 8.53
CA LYS A 180 -14.20 -13.47 8.29
C LYS A 180 -14.45 -12.06 8.83
N GLY A 181 -14.35 -11.07 8.00
CA GLY A 181 -14.52 -9.67 8.37
C GLY A 181 -14.87 -8.80 7.16
N TYR A 182 -15.05 -7.51 7.40
CA TYR A 182 -15.64 -6.57 6.44
C TYR A 182 -14.95 -6.48 5.08
N TRP A 183 -13.61 -6.71 4.99
CA TRP A 183 -12.84 -6.36 3.79
C TRP A 183 -11.89 -7.45 3.30
N TYR A 184 -11.36 -8.30 4.20
CA TYR A 184 -10.42 -9.37 3.86
C TYR A 184 -11.07 -10.72 4.08
N ASP A 185 -10.96 -11.60 3.09
CA ASP A 185 -11.29 -13.01 3.27
C ASP A 185 -10.02 -13.82 3.58
N PHE A 186 -8.84 -13.38 3.05
CA PHE A 186 -7.57 -14.05 3.28
C PHE A 186 -6.43 -13.06 3.54
N ILE A 187 -5.54 -13.42 4.47
CA ILE A 187 -4.24 -12.79 4.66
C ILE A 187 -3.18 -13.84 4.32
N PHE A 188 -2.27 -13.50 3.41
CA PHE A 188 -1.14 -14.35 3.07
C PHE A 188 -0.05 -14.23 4.14
N ASN A 189 0.42 -15.40 4.61
CA ASN A 189 1.52 -15.47 5.56
C ASN A 189 2.81 -15.79 4.82
N PHE A 190 3.85 -15.03 5.12
CA PHE A 190 5.17 -15.19 4.52
C PHE A 190 6.17 -15.61 5.59
N PHE A 191 7.09 -16.47 5.21
CA PHE A 191 8.17 -16.94 6.06
C PHE A 191 9.49 -16.87 5.33
N LYS A 192 10.56 -16.48 6.05
CA LYS A 192 11.91 -16.45 5.51
C LYS A 192 12.46 -17.86 5.37
N ASP A 193 13.00 -18.16 4.21
CA ASP A 193 13.67 -19.42 3.92
C ASP A 193 14.84 -19.18 2.96
N SER A 194 15.74 -20.18 2.89
CA SER A 194 16.97 -20.10 2.12
C SER A 194 16.72 -19.89 0.62
N LEU A 195 17.55 -19.00 0.03
CA LEU A 195 17.59 -18.75 -1.41
C LEU A 195 18.79 -19.42 -2.06
N ALA A 196 18.54 -20.49 -2.83
CA ALA A 196 19.53 -21.17 -3.65
C ALA A 196 19.68 -20.49 -5.02
N GLY A 197 20.89 -20.52 -5.60
CA GLY A 197 21.16 -20.04 -6.95
C GLY A 197 21.38 -18.52 -7.07
N VAL A 198 21.48 -17.81 -5.97
CA VAL A 198 21.87 -16.39 -5.94
C VAL A 198 23.37 -16.29 -6.13
N THR A 199 23.80 -15.40 -7.02
CA THR A 199 25.20 -15.25 -7.42
C THR A 199 25.79 -13.95 -6.88
N PHE A 200 26.96 -14.05 -6.27
CA PHE A 200 27.76 -12.92 -5.81
C PHE A 200 29.13 -12.90 -6.50
N ASP A 201 29.56 -11.72 -6.92
CA ASP A 201 30.93 -11.47 -7.30
C ASP A 201 31.67 -10.88 -6.12
N VAL A 202 32.86 -11.42 -5.83
CA VAL A 202 33.75 -10.99 -4.75
C VAL A 202 34.84 -10.12 -5.34
N TYR A 203 35.07 -8.97 -4.75
CA TYR A 203 36.07 -7.99 -5.20
C TYR A 203 37.01 -7.59 -4.06
N ALA A 204 38.27 -7.31 -4.39
CA ALA A 204 39.19 -6.70 -3.48
C ALA A 204 38.81 -5.23 -3.24
N LYS A 205 38.69 -4.80 -1.98
CA LYS A 205 38.35 -3.42 -1.64
C LYS A 205 39.57 -2.49 -1.68
N GLU A 206 40.75 -3.07 -1.47
CA GLU A 206 42.06 -2.42 -1.46
C GLU A 206 43.08 -3.31 -2.15
N ASP A 207 44.33 -2.82 -2.36
CA ASP A 207 45.42 -3.67 -2.81
C ASP A 207 45.75 -4.68 -1.69
N ILE A 208 45.59 -5.97 -2.01
CA ILE A 208 45.89 -7.06 -1.07
C ILE A 208 47.30 -7.56 -1.36
N VAL A 209 48.17 -7.38 -0.39
CA VAL A 209 49.62 -7.63 -0.53
C VAL A 209 50.08 -8.71 0.42
N SER A 210 51.24 -9.33 0.09
CA SER A 210 51.89 -10.31 0.97
C SER A 210 52.30 -9.70 2.30
N ALA A 211 52.31 -10.52 3.38
CA ALA A 211 52.74 -10.10 4.72
C ALA A 211 54.27 -10.14 4.90
N ASP A 212 55.02 -10.68 3.94
CA ASP A 212 56.47 -10.92 4.01
C ASP A 212 57.33 -9.66 3.77
N GLY A 213 56.70 -8.50 3.55
CA GLY A 213 57.37 -7.25 3.27
C GLY A 213 57.97 -7.12 1.87
N LEU A 214 57.68 -8.07 0.96
CA LEU A 214 58.09 -7.98 -0.43
C LEU A 214 57.09 -7.23 -1.31
N ASP A 215 55.95 -6.76 -0.73
CA ASP A 215 54.85 -6.05 -1.41
C ASP A 215 54.31 -6.78 -2.65
N THR A 216 54.31 -8.13 -2.61
CA THR A 216 53.70 -8.94 -3.67
C THR A 216 52.19 -8.72 -3.66
N VAL A 217 51.67 -8.11 -4.75
CA VAL A 217 50.22 -7.85 -4.88
C VAL A 217 49.50 -9.12 -5.31
N TYR A 218 48.64 -9.66 -4.49
CA TYR A 218 47.73 -10.77 -4.82
C TYR A 218 46.53 -10.29 -5.65
N HIS A 219 45.92 -9.16 -5.22
CA HIS A 219 44.79 -8.52 -5.90
C HIS A 219 44.93 -7.01 -5.78
N LYS A 220 44.59 -6.30 -6.85
CA LYS A 220 44.49 -4.84 -6.80
C LYS A 220 43.08 -4.40 -6.38
N ALA A 221 42.97 -3.22 -5.82
CA ALA A 221 41.72 -2.60 -5.50
C ALA A 221 40.78 -2.61 -6.70
N GLY A 222 39.57 -3.19 -6.53
CA GLY A 222 38.55 -3.35 -7.59
C GLY A 222 38.68 -4.61 -8.44
N ASP A 223 39.73 -5.44 -8.26
CA ASP A 223 39.84 -6.71 -8.96
C ASP A 223 38.74 -7.67 -8.52
N LYS A 224 38.11 -8.32 -9.49
CA LYS A 224 37.21 -9.44 -9.22
C LYS A 224 38.03 -10.68 -8.83
N VAL A 225 37.84 -11.12 -7.61
CA VAL A 225 38.57 -12.24 -7.01
C VAL A 225 37.90 -13.58 -7.33
N ALA A 226 36.57 -13.62 -7.21
CA ALA A 226 35.81 -14.84 -7.42
C ALA A 226 34.33 -14.55 -7.73
N THR A 227 33.62 -15.61 -8.17
CA THR A 227 32.17 -15.67 -8.20
C THR A 227 31.72 -16.84 -7.34
N ILE A 228 30.79 -16.60 -6.43
CA ILE A 228 30.20 -17.60 -5.54
C ILE A 228 28.67 -17.68 -5.74
N VAL A 229 28.10 -18.84 -5.54
CA VAL A 229 26.67 -19.10 -5.74
C VAL A 229 26.11 -19.80 -4.51
N THR A 230 24.92 -19.40 -4.07
CA THR A 230 24.27 -20.03 -2.92
C THR A 230 23.77 -21.44 -3.27
N ASN A 231 24.01 -22.37 -2.35
CA ASN A 231 23.55 -23.75 -2.43
C ASN A 231 22.08 -23.89 -1.93
N ASP A 232 21.56 -25.12 -1.89
CA ASP A 232 20.19 -25.42 -1.44
C ASP A 232 19.88 -24.96 0.02
N LYS A 233 20.91 -24.64 0.80
CA LYS A 233 20.75 -24.09 2.14
C LYS A 233 20.90 -22.57 2.19
N GLY A 234 20.95 -21.92 1.03
CA GLY A 234 21.17 -20.49 0.91
C GLY A 234 22.60 -20.04 1.26
N ILE A 235 23.58 -20.95 1.31
CA ILE A 235 24.95 -20.65 1.71
C ILE A 235 25.84 -20.52 0.50
N ALA A 236 26.51 -19.38 0.34
CA ALA A 236 27.65 -19.17 -0.54
C ALA A 236 28.91 -19.01 0.30
N ARG A 237 30.01 -19.68 -0.10
CA ARG A 237 31.25 -19.67 0.64
C ARG A 237 32.45 -19.63 -0.29
N ILE A 238 33.48 -18.93 0.13
CA ILE A 238 34.81 -18.96 -0.45
C ILE A 238 35.84 -19.04 0.68
N ASP A 239 36.80 -19.95 0.53
CA ASP A 239 37.87 -20.21 1.48
C ASP A 239 39.26 -19.82 0.89
N ASP A 240 40.26 -19.89 1.71
CA ASP A 240 41.66 -19.71 1.35
C ASP A 240 41.99 -18.36 0.70
N LEU A 241 41.24 -17.33 1.06
CA LEU A 241 41.53 -15.96 0.62
C LEU A 241 42.71 -15.40 1.36
N PRO A 242 43.60 -14.63 0.69
CA PRO A 242 44.57 -13.76 1.39
C PRO A 242 43.86 -12.81 2.34
N LEU A 243 44.49 -12.48 3.46
CA LEU A 243 43.93 -11.51 4.39
C LEU A 243 43.88 -10.11 3.75
N GLY A 244 42.78 -9.37 4.05
CA GLY A 244 42.55 -8.04 3.53
C GLY A 244 41.05 -7.70 3.55
N ARG A 245 40.69 -6.56 2.98
CA ARG A 245 39.28 -6.14 2.90
C ARG A 245 38.72 -6.42 1.52
N TYR A 246 37.53 -6.99 1.52
CA TYR A 246 36.77 -7.37 0.33
C TYR A 246 35.40 -6.71 0.35
N TYR A 247 34.73 -6.71 -0.79
CA TYR A 247 33.30 -6.46 -0.89
C TYR A 247 32.67 -7.41 -1.90
N LEU A 248 31.39 -7.69 -1.67
CA LEU A 248 30.62 -8.59 -2.50
C LEU A 248 29.46 -7.82 -3.11
N VAL A 249 29.12 -8.15 -4.35
CA VAL A 249 27.98 -7.58 -5.07
C VAL A 249 27.12 -8.72 -5.58
N GLU A 250 25.83 -8.70 -5.28
CA GLU A 250 24.88 -9.63 -5.88
C GLU A 250 24.72 -9.29 -7.36
N THR A 251 24.96 -10.25 -8.22
CA THR A 251 24.90 -10.08 -9.69
C THR A 251 23.76 -10.82 -10.32
N LYS A 252 23.15 -11.77 -9.60
CA LYS A 252 21.97 -12.52 -10.04
C LYS A 252 21.18 -13.01 -8.85
N THR A 253 19.87 -12.77 -8.87
CA THR A 253 18.91 -13.40 -7.95
C THR A 253 18.06 -14.47 -8.67
N ILE A 254 17.08 -15.04 -7.97
CA ILE A 254 16.10 -15.98 -8.54
C ILE A 254 14.79 -15.28 -8.86
N ASP A 255 13.99 -15.87 -9.73
CA ASP A 255 12.70 -15.34 -10.14
C ASP A 255 11.77 -15.10 -8.93
N GLY A 256 11.09 -13.98 -8.92
CA GLY A 256 10.21 -13.56 -7.82
C GLY A 256 10.88 -12.67 -6.78
N PHE A 257 12.19 -12.50 -6.84
CA PHE A 257 12.94 -11.65 -5.92
C PHE A 257 13.60 -10.46 -6.62
N VAL A 258 13.85 -9.42 -5.84
CA VAL A 258 14.53 -8.21 -6.29
C VAL A 258 16.02 -8.36 -6.06
N LEU A 259 16.82 -8.07 -7.08
CA LEU A 259 18.27 -8.02 -6.98
C LEU A 259 18.68 -6.83 -6.11
N ASP A 260 19.46 -7.10 -5.08
CA ASP A 260 20.13 -6.06 -4.27
C ASP A 260 21.62 -6.03 -4.62
N ASP A 261 22.00 -5.13 -5.50
CA ASP A 261 23.40 -4.92 -5.92
C ASP A 261 24.19 -3.99 -5.00
N THR A 262 23.68 -3.72 -3.80
CA THR A 262 24.38 -2.95 -2.78
C THR A 262 25.64 -3.71 -2.33
N PRO A 263 26.84 -3.10 -2.40
CA PRO A 263 28.05 -3.78 -1.99
C PRO A 263 28.04 -4.12 -0.50
N ILE A 264 28.39 -5.37 -0.18
CA ILE A 264 28.47 -5.90 1.18
C ILE A 264 29.96 -6.02 1.53
N GLU A 265 30.40 -5.37 2.59
CA GLU A 265 31.79 -5.38 3.01
C GLU A 265 32.12 -6.66 3.80
N ALA A 266 33.29 -7.23 3.52
CA ALA A 266 33.87 -8.34 4.23
C ALA A 266 35.31 -7.99 4.69
N ASP A 267 35.53 -7.92 5.99
CA ASP A 267 36.81 -7.61 6.59
C ASP A 267 37.48 -8.90 7.07
N LEU A 268 38.57 -9.27 6.41
CA LEU A 268 39.42 -10.40 6.75
C LEU A 268 40.78 -9.90 7.27
N SER A 269 40.79 -8.80 8.00
CA SER A 269 42.02 -8.27 8.60
C SER A 269 42.61 -9.25 9.61
N TYR A 270 43.94 -9.28 9.70
CA TYR A 270 44.67 -10.10 10.68
C TYR A 270 44.13 -9.86 12.10
N ILE A 271 43.87 -10.95 12.83
CA ILE A 271 43.36 -10.91 14.20
C ILE A 271 44.48 -11.15 15.20
N ASP A 272 45.08 -12.32 15.18
CA ASP A 272 46.19 -12.70 16.06
C ASP A 272 46.97 -13.92 15.50
N GLN A 273 48.12 -14.22 16.15
CA GLN A 273 49.02 -15.30 15.73
C GLN A 273 48.47 -16.73 15.92
N ASN A 274 47.28 -16.89 16.52
CA ASN A 274 46.65 -18.21 16.78
C ASN A 274 45.44 -18.47 15.91
N THR A 275 44.95 -17.44 15.23
CA THR A 275 43.74 -17.55 14.38
C THR A 275 44.15 -17.98 12.98
N LYS A 276 44.00 -19.29 12.67
CA LYS A 276 44.39 -19.87 11.37
C LYS A 276 43.50 -19.40 10.23
N VAL A 277 42.18 -19.20 10.49
CA VAL A 277 41.21 -18.77 9.48
C VAL A 277 40.39 -17.61 10.05
N VAL A 278 40.43 -16.48 9.37
CA VAL A 278 39.61 -15.31 9.69
C VAL A 278 38.27 -15.45 8.93
N PHE A 279 37.16 -15.35 9.64
CA PHE A 279 35.82 -15.52 9.06
C PHE A 279 35.08 -14.19 8.99
N ALA A 280 34.53 -13.91 7.81
CA ALA A 280 33.51 -12.89 7.63
C ALA A 280 32.18 -13.57 7.26
N GLY A 281 31.22 -13.55 8.18
CA GLY A 281 29.90 -14.11 7.99
C GLY A 281 28.85 -13.02 7.84
N MET A 282 27.94 -13.13 6.85
CA MET A 282 26.91 -12.12 6.56
C MET A 282 25.58 -12.80 6.28
N ASP A 283 24.52 -12.25 6.91
CA ASP A 283 23.14 -12.62 6.63
C ASP A 283 22.53 -11.59 5.69
N VAL A 284 22.08 -12.02 4.52
CA VAL A 284 21.57 -11.17 3.44
C VAL A 284 20.20 -11.65 3.02
N THR A 285 19.22 -10.74 3.00
CA THR A 285 17.85 -11.04 2.61
C THR A 285 17.53 -10.34 1.29
N ASN A 286 16.95 -11.05 0.30
CA ASN A 286 16.32 -10.39 -0.83
C ASN A 286 14.84 -10.15 -0.56
N GLU A 287 14.40 -8.96 -0.93
CA GLU A 287 12.97 -8.65 -0.95
C GLU A 287 12.30 -9.38 -2.11
N ARG A 288 11.11 -9.94 -1.89
CA ARG A 288 10.28 -10.44 -2.97
C ARG A 288 9.66 -9.29 -3.75
N GLN A 289 9.30 -9.52 -5.01
CA GLN A 289 8.50 -8.56 -5.76
C GLN A 289 7.13 -8.38 -5.09
N LYS A 290 6.70 -7.13 -4.95
CA LYS A 290 5.39 -6.75 -4.43
C LYS A 290 4.41 -6.51 -5.56
N VAL A 291 3.13 -6.72 -5.28
CA VAL A 291 2.03 -6.46 -6.23
C VAL A 291 1.17 -5.35 -5.66
N GLN A 292 0.93 -4.32 -6.45
CA GLN A 292 0.05 -3.21 -6.10
C GLN A 292 -1.06 -3.09 -7.13
N ILE A 293 -2.31 -3.15 -6.67
CA ILE A 293 -3.49 -3.06 -7.53
C ILE A 293 -4.33 -1.88 -7.08
N THR A 294 -4.55 -0.95 -7.99
CA THR A 294 -5.42 0.20 -7.80
C THR A 294 -6.63 0.12 -8.72
N VAL A 295 -7.72 0.73 -8.30
CA VAL A 295 -8.96 0.83 -9.08
C VAL A 295 -9.29 2.30 -9.27
N THR A 296 -9.67 2.66 -10.49
CA THR A 296 -10.24 3.95 -10.83
C THR A 296 -11.66 3.76 -11.32
N LYS A 297 -12.60 4.51 -10.74
CA LYS A 297 -14.03 4.42 -11.02
C LYS A 297 -14.59 5.75 -11.48
N THR A 298 -15.23 5.77 -12.65
CA THR A 298 -15.81 6.99 -13.24
C THR A 298 -17.22 6.76 -13.77
N ASP A 299 -17.96 7.84 -13.92
CA ASP A 299 -19.20 7.91 -14.67
C ASP A 299 -18.91 7.72 -16.17
N SER A 300 -19.65 6.85 -16.84
CA SER A 300 -19.42 6.53 -18.25
C SER A 300 -19.69 7.71 -19.20
N GLU A 301 -20.51 8.68 -18.80
CA GLU A 301 -20.91 9.83 -19.61
C GLU A 301 -20.10 11.08 -19.28
N THR A 302 -20.01 11.44 -17.99
CA THR A 302 -19.37 12.69 -17.55
C THR A 302 -17.87 12.52 -17.28
N LYS A 303 -17.41 11.27 -17.09
CA LYS A 303 -16.05 10.92 -16.66
C LYS A 303 -15.68 11.43 -15.26
N GLU A 304 -16.66 11.91 -14.51
CA GLU A 304 -16.48 12.27 -13.12
C GLU A 304 -16.18 11.05 -12.24
N ALA A 305 -15.41 11.27 -11.20
CA ALA A 305 -15.04 10.24 -10.22
C ALA A 305 -16.28 9.74 -9.44
N LEU A 306 -16.35 8.45 -9.19
CA LEU A 306 -17.46 7.82 -8.47
C LEU A 306 -17.01 7.25 -7.13
N GLU A 307 -17.56 7.82 -6.04
CA GLU A 307 -17.41 7.34 -4.67
C GLU A 307 -18.36 6.16 -4.39
N GLY A 308 -17.91 5.21 -3.56
CA GLY A 308 -18.76 4.18 -2.97
C GLY A 308 -18.96 2.92 -3.82
N ALA A 309 -18.24 2.75 -4.94
CA ALA A 309 -18.18 1.48 -5.64
C ALA A 309 -17.38 0.46 -4.85
N VAL A 310 -17.91 -0.75 -4.66
CA VAL A 310 -17.23 -1.85 -3.98
C VAL A 310 -16.62 -2.78 -5.00
N PHE A 311 -15.31 -3.01 -4.90
CA PHE A 311 -14.55 -3.93 -5.74
C PHE A 311 -14.06 -5.13 -4.95
N GLY A 312 -14.04 -6.30 -5.59
CA GLY A 312 -13.43 -7.51 -5.08
C GLY A 312 -12.21 -7.90 -5.90
N LEU A 313 -11.16 -8.34 -5.20
CA LEU A 313 -10.00 -9.00 -5.76
C LEU A 313 -10.18 -10.51 -5.61
N PHE A 314 -9.96 -11.25 -6.67
CA PHE A 314 -10.15 -12.70 -6.73
C PHE A 314 -8.91 -13.40 -7.27
N ALA A 315 -8.64 -14.61 -6.79
CA ALA A 315 -7.67 -15.49 -7.42
C ALA A 315 -8.22 -15.97 -8.77
N LYS A 316 -7.46 -15.78 -9.85
CA LYS A 316 -7.85 -16.27 -11.18
C LYS A 316 -7.52 -17.75 -11.36
N GLU A 317 -6.44 -18.19 -10.72
CA GLU A 317 -5.97 -19.56 -10.68
C GLU A 317 -5.73 -20.01 -9.23
N ASP A 318 -5.48 -21.30 -9.03
CA ASP A 318 -5.09 -21.83 -7.71
C ASP A 318 -3.76 -21.18 -7.28
N ILE A 319 -3.74 -20.51 -6.14
CA ILE A 319 -2.52 -19.96 -5.55
C ILE A 319 -1.86 -21.07 -4.73
N VAL A 320 -0.60 -21.35 -5.03
CA VAL A 320 0.19 -22.42 -4.38
C VAL A 320 1.33 -21.81 -3.56
N ASN A 321 1.71 -22.50 -2.48
CA ASN A 321 2.92 -22.18 -1.74
C ASN A 321 4.17 -22.77 -2.43
N LYS A 322 5.36 -22.53 -1.85
CA LYS A 322 6.64 -23.05 -2.39
C LYS A 322 6.69 -24.58 -2.53
N ASP A 323 5.90 -25.30 -1.75
CA ASP A 323 5.85 -26.78 -1.75
C ASP A 323 4.81 -27.30 -2.75
N GLY A 324 4.17 -26.42 -3.54
CA GLY A 324 3.12 -26.77 -4.50
C GLY A 324 1.75 -27.06 -3.87
N LYS A 325 1.56 -26.79 -2.58
CA LYS A 325 0.27 -26.94 -1.92
C LYS A 325 -0.63 -25.75 -2.24
N VAL A 326 -1.86 -26.04 -2.68
CA VAL A 326 -2.88 -25.01 -2.90
C VAL A 326 -3.28 -24.38 -1.57
N ILE A 327 -3.12 -23.06 -1.47
CA ILE A 327 -3.47 -22.25 -0.30
C ILE A 327 -4.71 -21.38 -0.52
N VAL A 328 -4.99 -20.98 -1.78
CA VAL A 328 -6.24 -20.32 -2.19
C VAL A 328 -6.69 -20.95 -3.50
N LYS A 329 -7.97 -21.32 -3.59
CA LYS A 329 -8.57 -21.85 -4.82
C LYS A 329 -8.89 -20.75 -5.82
N ALA A 330 -8.87 -21.08 -7.11
CA ALA A 330 -9.38 -20.22 -8.16
C ALA A 330 -10.81 -19.72 -7.85
N ASP A 331 -11.15 -18.53 -8.32
CA ASP A 331 -12.41 -17.81 -8.12
C ASP A 331 -12.74 -17.46 -6.65
N THR A 332 -11.79 -17.65 -5.75
CA THR A 332 -11.94 -17.24 -4.34
C THR A 332 -11.67 -15.75 -4.19
N GLN A 333 -12.57 -15.05 -3.51
CA GLN A 333 -12.37 -13.65 -3.14
C GLN A 333 -11.29 -13.53 -2.07
N ILE A 334 -10.35 -12.60 -2.29
CA ILE A 334 -9.21 -12.35 -1.39
C ILE A 334 -9.46 -11.12 -0.53
N GLU A 335 -9.89 -10.02 -1.16
CA GLU A 335 -10.06 -8.73 -0.50
C GLU A 335 -11.17 -7.93 -1.17
N ARG A 336 -11.76 -6.99 -0.43
CA ARG A 336 -12.67 -5.95 -0.95
C ARG A 336 -12.08 -4.58 -0.69
N THR A 337 -12.41 -3.65 -1.58
CA THR A 337 -12.08 -2.24 -1.39
C THR A 337 -13.21 -1.35 -1.87
N VAL A 338 -13.24 -0.09 -1.46
CA VAL A 338 -14.29 0.88 -1.81
C VAL A 338 -13.66 2.14 -2.35
N THR A 339 -14.24 2.67 -3.43
CA THR A 339 -13.75 3.92 -4.01
C THR A 339 -14.09 5.14 -3.14
N GLY A 340 -13.09 5.99 -2.96
CA GLY A 340 -13.22 7.28 -2.29
C GLY A 340 -13.84 8.36 -3.18
N LYS A 341 -13.87 9.59 -2.67
CA LYS A 341 -14.40 10.77 -3.40
C LYS A 341 -13.68 11.08 -4.70
N ASP A 342 -12.44 10.68 -4.81
CA ASP A 342 -11.60 10.78 -6.01
C ASP A 342 -11.82 9.64 -7.02
N GLY A 343 -12.77 8.75 -6.73
CA GLY A 343 -13.05 7.57 -7.53
C GLY A 343 -11.98 6.49 -7.46
N LYS A 344 -11.02 6.60 -6.53
CA LYS A 344 -9.91 5.66 -6.41
C LYS A 344 -10.06 4.74 -5.22
N ALA A 345 -9.54 3.53 -5.39
CA ALA A 345 -9.37 2.55 -4.33
C ALA A 345 -8.09 1.74 -4.58
N ALA A 346 -7.53 1.16 -3.53
CA ALA A 346 -6.39 0.25 -3.63
C ALA A 346 -6.68 -1.02 -2.83
N PHE A 347 -6.17 -2.14 -3.32
CA PHE A 347 -6.08 -3.36 -2.52
C PHE A 347 -4.80 -3.30 -1.70
N THR A 348 -4.89 -3.70 -0.43
CA THR A 348 -3.80 -3.56 0.56
C THR A 348 -3.19 -4.89 0.97
N SER A 349 -3.76 -6.01 0.53
CA SER A 349 -3.22 -7.35 0.76
C SER A 349 -1.80 -7.47 0.21
N ASP A 350 -0.91 -8.04 1.01
CA ASP A 350 0.43 -8.40 0.59
C ASP A 350 0.36 -9.69 -0.24
N LEU A 351 0.23 -9.53 -1.56
CA LEU A 351 -0.05 -10.64 -2.48
C LEU A 351 1.24 -11.38 -2.89
N PRO A 352 1.24 -12.72 -2.97
CA PRO A 352 2.26 -13.44 -3.72
C PRO A 352 2.12 -13.18 -5.22
N LEU A 353 3.17 -13.46 -6.00
CA LEU A 353 3.06 -13.50 -7.45
C LEU A 353 2.03 -14.55 -7.87
N GLY A 354 1.24 -14.24 -8.91
CA GLY A 354 0.16 -15.11 -9.36
C GLY A 354 -0.80 -14.41 -10.32
N GLN A 355 -1.88 -15.10 -10.66
CA GLN A 355 -2.93 -14.61 -11.54
C GLN A 355 -4.15 -14.22 -10.72
N TYR A 356 -4.62 -12.98 -10.90
CA TYR A 356 -5.76 -12.41 -10.19
C TYR A 356 -6.73 -11.74 -11.16
N TYR A 357 -7.91 -11.38 -10.68
CA TYR A 357 -8.80 -10.47 -11.39
C TYR A 357 -9.58 -9.58 -10.42
N VAL A 358 -9.92 -8.41 -10.90
CA VAL A 358 -10.75 -7.43 -10.18
C VAL A 358 -12.12 -7.36 -10.84
N LYS A 359 -13.19 -7.34 -10.05
CA LYS A 359 -14.56 -7.05 -10.53
C LYS A 359 -15.32 -6.18 -9.53
N GLU A 360 -16.27 -5.44 -10.05
CA GLU A 360 -17.20 -4.68 -9.22
C GLU A 360 -18.19 -5.63 -8.52
N ILE A 361 -18.35 -5.48 -7.21
CA ILE A 361 -19.30 -6.22 -6.38
C ILE A 361 -20.59 -5.43 -6.23
N GLU A 362 -20.47 -4.13 -5.93
CA GLU A 362 -21.59 -3.21 -5.75
C GLU A 362 -21.26 -1.89 -6.46
N ALA A 363 -22.22 -1.41 -7.28
CA ALA A 363 -22.12 -0.10 -7.90
C ALA A 363 -22.44 1.02 -6.89
N PRO A 364 -21.97 2.25 -7.13
CA PRO A 364 -22.46 3.41 -6.41
C PRO A 364 -23.97 3.58 -6.57
N LYS A 365 -24.61 4.15 -5.57
CA LYS A 365 -26.06 4.41 -5.63
C LYS A 365 -26.42 5.25 -6.85
N GLY A 366 -27.44 4.82 -7.61
CA GLY A 366 -27.89 5.49 -8.81
C GLY A 366 -27.13 5.10 -10.08
N TYR A 367 -26.30 4.08 -10.02
CA TYR A 367 -25.54 3.57 -11.16
C TYR A 367 -25.81 2.08 -11.40
N VAL A 368 -25.58 1.66 -12.64
CA VAL A 368 -25.68 0.26 -13.05
C VAL A 368 -24.35 -0.44 -12.80
N LYS A 369 -24.37 -1.58 -12.12
CA LYS A 369 -23.18 -2.38 -11.84
C LYS A 369 -22.53 -2.87 -13.13
N SER A 370 -21.21 -2.79 -13.19
CA SER A 370 -20.42 -3.34 -14.29
C SER A 370 -20.14 -4.83 -14.08
N ASP A 371 -20.42 -5.64 -15.09
CA ASP A 371 -20.03 -7.06 -15.09
C ASP A 371 -18.63 -7.30 -15.68
N LYS A 372 -17.92 -6.24 -16.05
CA LYS A 372 -16.54 -6.34 -16.56
C LYS A 372 -15.60 -6.81 -15.46
N THR A 373 -14.59 -7.58 -15.89
CA THR A 373 -13.45 -7.97 -15.06
C THR A 373 -12.17 -7.33 -15.61
N PHE A 374 -11.22 -7.08 -14.74
CA PHE A 374 -9.87 -6.66 -15.09
C PHE A 374 -8.89 -7.73 -14.64
N ASP A 375 -8.20 -8.35 -15.60
CA ASP A 375 -7.20 -9.39 -15.36
C ASP A 375 -5.88 -8.79 -14.86
N VAL A 376 -5.31 -9.39 -13.83
CA VAL A 376 -4.04 -9.00 -13.20
C VAL A 376 -3.06 -10.17 -13.34
N ASP A 377 -2.12 -10.04 -14.27
CA ASP A 377 -1.01 -10.98 -14.44
C ASP A 377 0.20 -10.53 -13.63
N ALA A 378 0.21 -10.89 -12.35
CA ALA A 378 1.31 -10.59 -11.45
C ALA A 378 2.40 -11.66 -11.52
N SER A 379 2.84 -12.02 -12.73
CA SER A 379 4.02 -12.87 -12.94
C SER A 379 5.32 -12.06 -12.78
N TYR A 380 6.44 -12.75 -12.59
CA TYR A 380 7.75 -12.15 -12.45
C TYR A 380 8.09 -11.19 -13.61
N GLN A 381 8.53 -9.96 -13.28
CA GLN A 381 8.79 -8.89 -14.26
C GLN A 381 10.27 -8.50 -14.39
N GLY A 382 11.19 -9.39 -13.94
CA GLY A 382 12.64 -9.13 -13.95
C GLY A 382 13.17 -8.62 -12.60
N ASP A 383 14.44 -8.84 -12.35
CA ASP A 383 15.09 -8.71 -11.05
C ASP A 383 15.23 -7.26 -10.51
N LYS A 384 15.00 -6.26 -11.35
CA LYS A 384 15.06 -4.82 -10.96
C LYS A 384 13.68 -4.23 -10.60
N VAL A 385 12.59 -4.95 -10.81
CA VAL A 385 11.23 -4.48 -10.53
C VAL A 385 10.89 -4.79 -9.08
N LYS A 386 10.75 -3.75 -8.25
CA LYS A 386 10.38 -3.89 -6.83
C LYS A 386 8.88 -4.08 -6.63
N VAL A 387 8.08 -3.33 -7.39
CA VAL A 387 6.62 -3.33 -7.32
C VAL A 387 6.05 -3.49 -8.72
N ILE A 388 5.15 -4.46 -8.88
CA ILE A 388 4.38 -4.66 -10.11
C ILE A 388 3.06 -3.95 -9.90
N GLU A 389 2.83 -2.87 -10.66
CA GLU A 389 1.66 -2.00 -10.49
C GLU A 389 0.60 -2.28 -11.54
N PHE A 390 -0.67 -2.33 -11.10
CA PHE A 390 -1.83 -2.46 -11.96
C PHE A 390 -2.84 -1.37 -11.63
N GLU A 391 -3.38 -0.76 -12.70
CA GLU A 391 -4.47 0.21 -12.58
C GLU A 391 -5.69 -0.30 -13.35
N ALA A 392 -6.72 -0.71 -12.61
CA ALA A 392 -7.96 -1.23 -13.15
C ALA A 392 -8.98 -0.09 -13.31
N ALA A 393 -9.34 0.24 -14.54
CA ALA A 393 -10.29 1.31 -14.84
C ALA A 393 -11.69 0.74 -15.13
N PHE A 394 -12.69 1.25 -14.42
CA PHE A 394 -14.09 0.87 -14.57
C PHE A 394 -14.99 2.08 -14.71
N GLU A 395 -16.03 1.92 -15.48
CA GLU A 395 -17.06 2.95 -15.69
C GLU A 395 -18.44 2.37 -15.37
N ASN A 396 -19.33 3.19 -14.76
CA ASN A 396 -20.75 2.83 -14.62
C ASN A 396 -21.62 3.82 -15.35
N ALA A 397 -22.68 3.29 -15.94
CA ALA A 397 -23.73 4.10 -16.54
C ALA A 397 -24.70 4.59 -15.46
N PRO A 398 -25.11 5.87 -15.47
CA PRO A 398 -26.13 6.38 -14.55
C PRO A 398 -27.48 5.74 -14.85
N ILE A 399 -28.25 5.45 -13.81
CA ILE A 399 -29.65 5.06 -13.94
C ILE A 399 -30.46 6.30 -14.24
N LYS A 400 -31.28 6.26 -15.31
CA LYS A 400 -32.04 7.40 -15.79
C LYS A 400 -33.53 7.10 -15.79
N VAL A 401 -34.35 8.06 -15.33
CA VAL A 401 -35.79 8.02 -15.34
C VAL A 401 -36.31 9.26 -16.05
N GLU A 402 -37.03 9.07 -17.15
CA GLU A 402 -37.68 10.12 -17.89
C GLU A 402 -39.14 10.23 -17.41
N ILE A 403 -39.52 11.41 -16.92
CA ILE A 403 -40.86 11.69 -16.43
C ILE A 403 -41.60 12.59 -17.41
N SER A 404 -42.76 12.12 -17.85
CA SER A 404 -43.66 12.82 -18.76
C SER A 404 -44.91 13.27 -17.99
N LYS A 405 -45.28 14.54 -18.12
CA LYS A 405 -46.50 15.12 -17.56
C LYS A 405 -47.43 15.59 -18.70
N THR A 406 -48.51 14.88 -18.95
CA THR A 406 -49.37 15.13 -20.12
C THR A 406 -50.83 15.30 -19.74
N ASP A 407 -51.63 15.77 -20.69
CA ASP A 407 -53.07 15.65 -20.60
C ASP A 407 -53.52 14.16 -20.72
N ILE A 408 -54.78 13.89 -20.51
CA ILE A 408 -55.36 12.55 -20.59
C ILE A 408 -55.14 11.89 -21.97
N THR A 409 -54.95 12.67 -23.03
CA THR A 409 -54.68 12.16 -24.37
C THR A 409 -53.24 11.65 -24.52
N GLY A 410 -52.32 12.11 -23.67
CA GLY A 410 -50.91 11.73 -23.70
C GLY A 410 -50.13 12.29 -24.88
N LYS A 411 -50.63 13.32 -25.56
CA LYS A 411 -50.03 13.85 -26.80
C LYS A 411 -49.08 15.04 -26.58
N LYS A 412 -49.26 15.77 -25.49
CA LYS A 412 -48.51 17.02 -25.24
C LYS A 412 -48.08 17.08 -23.79
N GLU A 413 -46.83 17.49 -23.58
CA GLU A 413 -46.32 17.81 -22.23
C GLU A 413 -47.02 19.08 -21.72
N LEU A 414 -47.59 18.99 -20.52
CA LEU A 414 -48.27 20.10 -19.84
C LEU A 414 -47.28 20.94 -19.03
N PRO A 415 -47.16 22.26 -19.32
CA PRO A 415 -46.37 23.15 -18.52
C PRO A 415 -47.11 23.60 -17.25
N GLY A 416 -46.34 23.88 -16.19
CA GLY A 416 -46.84 24.53 -14.98
C GLY A 416 -47.27 23.61 -13.85
N ALA A 417 -47.24 22.27 -14.04
CA ALA A 417 -47.46 21.33 -12.96
C ALA A 417 -46.24 21.34 -12.01
N LYS A 418 -46.47 21.46 -10.71
CA LYS A 418 -45.42 21.29 -9.70
C LYS A 418 -45.42 19.82 -9.26
N LEU A 419 -44.32 19.14 -9.59
CA LEU A 419 -44.14 17.72 -9.36
C LEU A 419 -43.05 17.45 -8.34
N SER A 420 -43.16 16.34 -7.63
CA SER A 420 -42.15 15.83 -6.70
C SER A 420 -42.02 14.32 -6.82
N VAL A 421 -40.78 13.82 -6.69
CA VAL A 421 -40.47 12.40 -6.51
C VAL A 421 -40.11 12.16 -5.06
N ILE A 422 -40.74 11.18 -4.45
CA ILE A 422 -40.64 10.82 -3.06
C ILE A 422 -40.19 9.36 -2.98
N ASP A 423 -39.18 9.08 -2.11
CA ASP A 423 -38.72 7.71 -1.88
C ASP A 423 -39.71 6.89 -1.01
N ALA A 424 -39.37 5.62 -0.79
CA ALA A 424 -40.22 4.70 -0.02
C ALA A 424 -40.36 5.12 1.47
N ASP A 425 -39.44 5.90 2.00
CA ASP A 425 -39.45 6.42 3.38
C ASP A 425 -40.23 7.74 3.48
N GLY A 426 -40.76 8.24 2.38
CA GLY A 426 -41.51 9.50 2.31
C GLY A 426 -40.61 10.74 2.22
N LYS A 427 -39.35 10.57 1.92
CA LYS A 427 -38.38 11.68 1.77
C LYS A 427 -38.45 12.23 0.35
N LEU A 428 -38.48 13.56 0.24
CA LEU A 428 -38.38 14.24 -1.05
C LEU A 428 -37.01 13.97 -1.69
N VAL A 429 -37.03 13.46 -2.93
CA VAL A 429 -35.82 13.23 -3.75
C VAL A 429 -35.59 14.45 -4.64
N GLU A 430 -36.62 14.87 -5.42
CA GLU A 430 -36.52 16.00 -6.33
C GLU A 430 -37.89 16.66 -6.52
N SER A 431 -37.92 17.94 -6.85
CA SER A 431 -39.14 18.68 -7.16
C SER A 431 -38.86 19.69 -8.26
N TRP A 432 -39.76 19.77 -9.24
CA TRP A 432 -39.62 20.68 -10.38
C TRP A 432 -41.00 21.18 -10.84
N THR A 433 -40.99 22.14 -11.76
CA THR A 433 -42.17 22.56 -12.49
C THR A 433 -42.08 22.08 -13.93
N SER A 434 -43.11 21.42 -14.44
CA SER A 434 -43.14 20.92 -15.82
C SER A 434 -43.08 22.06 -16.84
N GLU A 435 -42.42 21.79 -17.98
CA GLU A 435 -42.21 22.74 -19.07
C GLU A 435 -42.91 22.25 -20.35
N ALA A 436 -43.31 23.21 -21.20
CA ALA A 436 -43.95 22.92 -22.46
C ALA A 436 -43.06 22.06 -23.39
N GLY A 437 -43.59 20.95 -23.88
CA GLY A 437 -42.88 20.07 -24.84
C GLY A 437 -41.64 19.37 -24.34
N LYS A 438 -41.39 19.36 -23.02
CA LYS A 438 -40.23 18.73 -22.42
C LYS A 438 -40.60 17.74 -21.34
N THR A 439 -40.01 16.55 -21.44
CA THR A 439 -39.97 15.60 -20.33
C THR A 439 -38.94 16.02 -19.30
N HIS A 440 -39.06 15.54 -18.07
CA HIS A 440 -38.06 15.77 -17.02
C HIS A 440 -37.20 14.52 -16.83
N MET A 441 -35.88 14.69 -16.87
CA MET A 441 -34.90 13.61 -16.68
C MET A 441 -34.35 13.64 -15.27
N ILE A 442 -34.55 12.57 -14.52
CA ILE A 442 -33.85 12.34 -13.24
C ILE A 442 -32.74 11.36 -13.50
N GLU A 443 -31.50 11.82 -13.28
CA GLU A 443 -30.30 11.00 -13.41
C GLU A 443 -29.83 10.51 -12.05
N ARG A 444 -29.23 9.33 -12.03
CA ARG A 444 -28.62 8.73 -10.83
C ARG A 444 -29.64 8.42 -9.74
N LEU A 445 -30.89 8.09 -10.15
CA LEU A 445 -31.91 7.69 -9.19
C LEU A 445 -31.64 6.25 -8.73
N PRO A 446 -31.41 6.01 -7.41
CA PRO A 446 -31.11 4.67 -6.90
C PRO A 446 -32.23 3.66 -7.20
N VAL A 447 -31.85 2.39 -7.31
CA VAL A 447 -32.81 1.29 -7.41
C VAL A 447 -33.73 1.31 -6.19
N GLY A 448 -35.08 1.24 -6.46
CA GLY A 448 -36.06 1.29 -5.37
C GLY A 448 -37.44 1.66 -5.84
N LYS A 449 -38.35 1.79 -4.88
CA LYS A 449 -39.72 2.23 -5.13
C LYS A 449 -39.87 3.71 -4.81
N TYR A 450 -40.55 4.42 -5.70
CA TYR A 450 -40.75 5.86 -5.63
C TYR A 450 -42.21 6.20 -5.91
N THR A 451 -42.60 7.37 -5.47
CA THR A 451 -43.92 7.97 -5.74
C THR A 451 -43.71 9.30 -6.45
N LEU A 452 -44.26 9.43 -7.65
CA LEU A 452 -44.40 10.69 -8.34
C LEU A 452 -45.70 11.33 -7.84
N ARG A 453 -45.60 12.50 -7.26
CA ARG A 453 -46.70 13.29 -6.71
C ARG A 453 -46.82 14.61 -7.42
N GLU A 454 -48.03 15.01 -7.68
CA GLU A 454 -48.33 16.37 -8.09
C GLU A 454 -48.71 17.22 -6.89
N GLU A 455 -47.98 18.28 -6.63
CA GLU A 455 -48.22 19.24 -5.54
C GLU A 455 -49.26 20.29 -5.97
N SER A 456 -49.22 20.68 -7.24
CA SER A 456 -50.22 21.53 -7.87
C SER A 456 -50.30 21.24 -9.37
N ALA A 457 -51.50 21.15 -9.88
CA ALA A 457 -51.76 20.98 -11.31
C ALA A 457 -51.55 22.31 -12.07
N PRO A 458 -51.36 22.27 -13.39
CA PRO A 458 -51.44 23.45 -14.22
C PRO A 458 -52.85 24.08 -14.13
N TYR A 459 -52.92 25.42 -14.28
CA TYR A 459 -54.20 26.10 -14.24
C TYR A 459 -55.25 25.47 -15.18
N GLY A 460 -56.41 25.14 -14.61
CA GLY A 460 -57.50 24.50 -15.35
C GLY A 460 -57.43 22.97 -15.43
N TYR A 461 -56.48 22.33 -14.74
CA TYR A 461 -56.42 20.88 -14.61
C TYR A 461 -56.64 20.43 -13.16
N LYS A 462 -57.12 19.20 -13.00
CA LYS A 462 -57.26 18.55 -11.69
C LYS A 462 -55.94 17.98 -11.27
N VAL A 463 -55.62 18.04 -9.97
CA VAL A 463 -54.44 17.38 -9.41
C VAL A 463 -54.50 15.87 -9.62
N ALA A 464 -53.51 15.30 -10.26
CA ALA A 464 -53.46 13.86 -10.51
C ALA A 464 -53.20 13.07 -9.22
N SER A 465 -53.70 11.83 -9.20
CA SER A 465 -53.35 10.87 -8.15
C SER A 465 -51.89 10.49 -8.22
N ASP A 466 -51.29 10.20 -7.07
CA ASP A 466 -49.92 9.69 -6.96
C ASP A 466 -49.67 8.49 -7.88
N VAL A 467 -48.52 8.48 -8.57
CA VAL A 467 -48.07 7.38 -9.42
C VAL A 467 -46.90 6.69 -8.75
N THR A 468 -47.05 5.45 -8.33
CA THR A 468 -45.94 4.65 -7.79
C THR A 468 -45.19 3.96 -8.93
N PHE A 469 -43.86 3.99 -8.89
CA PHE A 469 -43.02 3.33 -9.87
C PHE A 469 -41.78 2.69 -9.20
N GLU A 470 -41.18 1.72 -9.88
CA GLU A 470 -39.99 1.02 -9.41
C GLU A 470 -38.84 1.30 -10.36
N VAL A 471 -37.74 1.80 -9.80
CA VAL A 471 -36.46 2.02 -10.52
C VAL A 471 -35.70 0.72 -10.50
N LYS A 472 -35.31 0.22 -11.67
CA LYS A 472 -34.56 -1.01 -11.89
C LYS A 472 -33.11 -0.68 -12.23
N GLU A 473 -32.21 -1.62 -11.96
CA GLU A 473 -30.79 -1.54 -12.34
C GLU A 473 -30.63 -1.79 -13.84
N THR A 474 -30.75 -0.73 -14.64
CA THR A 474 -30.56 -0.78 -16.10
C THR A 474 -30.01 0.54 -16.62
N ALA A 475 -29.20 0.48 -17.69
CA ALA A 475 -28.72 1.64 -18.42
C ALA A 475 -29.78 2.20 -19.41
N GLU A 476 -30.85 1.47 -19.64
CA GLU A 476 -31.96 1.95 -20.47
C GLU A 476 -32.74 3.03 -19.72
N ILE A 477 -33.19 4.07 -20.45
CA ILE A 477 -34.03 5.12 -19.88
C ILE A 477 -35.38 4.54 -19.50
N GLN A 478 -35.70 4.57 -18.22
CA GLN A 478 -37.01 4.12 -17.69
C GLN A 478 -37.99 5.27 -17.79
N LYS A 479 -39.25 4.98 -18.22
CA LYS A 479 -40.24 6.00 -18.49
C LYS A 479 -41.41 5.93 -17.51
N VAL A 480 -41.75 7.08 -16.93
CA VAL A 480 -42.88 7.26 -16.03
C VAL A 480 -43.77 8.38 -16.59
N SER A 481 -45.06 8.18 -16.60
CA SER A 481 -46.03 9.18 -17.12
C SER A 481 -47.09 9.46 -16.08
N MET A 482 -47.40 10.73 -15.88
CA MET A 482 -48.51 11.23 -15.10
C MET A 482 -49.44 12.04 -16.02
N LYS A 483 -50.75 11.84 -15.89
CA LYS A 483 -51.76 12.45 -16.77
C LYS A 483 -52.76 13.24 -15.97
N ASP A 484 -53.11 14.43 -16.47
CA ASP A 484 -54.13 15.29 -15.88
C ASP A 484 -55.40 15.30 -16.70
N GLU A 485 -56.51 15.37 -15.97
CA GLU A 485 -57.82 15.67 -16.53
C GLU A 485 -58.08 17.17 -16.42
N GLN A 486 -58.73 17.72 -17.44
CA GLN A 486 -59.16 19.11 -17.36
C GLN A 486 -60.20 19.29 -16.26
N ALA A 487 -60.06 20.34 -15.50
CA ALA A 487 -61.10 20.75 -14.57
C ALA A 487 -62.32 21.27 -15.33
N VAL A 488 -63.46 21.03 -14.78
CA VAL A 488 -64.75 21.48 -15.33
C VAL A 488 -65.47 22.31 -14.29
N GLY A 489 -66.44 23.05 -14.74
CA GLY A 489 -67.30 23.85 -13.83
C GLY A 489 -68.78 23.73 -14.17
N LYS A 490 -69.60 24.10 -13.23
CA LYS A 490 -71.06 24.16 -13.35
C LYS A 490 -71.58 25.53 -12.99
N ILE A 491 -72.57 25.98 -13.67
CA ILE A 491 -73.32 27.19 -13.37
C ILE A 491 -74.64 26.78 -12.68
N VAL A 492 -74.79 27.30 -11.46
CA VAL A 492 -75.97 27.09 -10.62
C VAL A 492 -76.81 28.35 -10.59
N ILE A 493 -78.13 28.20 -10.80
CA ILE A 493 -79.06 29.31 -10.70
C ILE A 493 -79.99 29.07 -9.50
N GLU A 494 -80.06 30.09 -8.62
CA GLU A 494 -81.05 30.18 -7.54
C GLU A 494 -82.04 31.28 -7.92
N LYS A 495 -83.24 30.88 -8.34
CA LYS A 495 -84.25 31.80 -8.81
C LYS A 495 -85.32 32.02 -7.76
N THR A 496 -85.60 33.30 -7.46
CA THR A 496 -86.53 33.68 -6.41
C THR A 496 -87.45 34.81 -6.86
N ASP A 497 -88.59 34.89 -6.21
CA ASP A 497 -89.51 36.02 -6.30
C ASP A 497 -88.91 37.24 -5.64
N LYS A 498 -88.85 38.35 -6.33
CA LYS A 498 -88.22 39.57 -5.90
C LYS A 498 -88.87 40.24 -4.67
N VAL A 499 -90.19 39.93 -4.48
CA VAL A 499 -90.97 40.53 -3.38
C VAL A 499 -91.01 39.63 -2.16
N THR A 500 -91.24 38.31 -2.38
CA THR A 500 -91.42 37.36 -1.27
C THR A 500 -90.17 36.53 -0.90
N GLY A 501 -89.17 36.54 -1.74
CA GLY A 501 -87.97 35.71 -1.59
C GLY A 501 -88.25 34.22 -1.79
N LYS A 502 -89.46 33.81 -2.19
CA LYS A 502 -89.79 32.39 -2.44
C LYS A 502 -89.15 31.89 -3.72
N PRO A 503 -88.76 30.61 -3.78
CA PRO A 503 -88.26 30.01 -5.01
C PRO A 503 -89.30 30.02 -6.14
N ILE A 504 -88.81 30.12 -7.40
CA ILE A 504 -89.68 30.09 -8.60
C ILE A 504 -89.27 28.88 -9.43
N GLU A 505 -90.28 27.99 -9.67
CA GLU A 505 -90.19 26.81 -10.55
C GLU A 505 -90.47 27.18 -11.99
N GLY A 506 -89.86 26.43 -12.97
CA GLY A 506 -90.24 26.51 -14.39
C GLY A 506 -89.68 27.69 -15.17
N VAL A 507 -88.71 28.45 -14.60
CA VAL A 507 -88.01 29.52 -15.33
C VAL A 507 -86.91 28.86 -16.17
N VAL A 508 -86.85 29.23 -17.47
CA VAL A 508 -85.91 28.66 -18.43
C VAL A 508 -84.78 29.64 -18.70
N PHE A 509 -83.55 29.16 -18.58
CA PHE A 509 -82.31 29.90 -18.86
C PHE A 509 -81.51 29.20 -19.96
N GLU A 510 -80.86 29.96 -20.79
CA GLU A 510 -79.83 29.46 -21.71
C GLU A 510 -78.45 29.88 -21.22
N VAL A 511 -77.53 28.92 -21.19
CA VAL A 511 -76.13 29.17 -21.04
C VAL A 511 -75.52 29.23 -22.43
N ARG A 512 -74.86 30.37 -22.73
CA ARG A 512 -74.30 30.67 -24.05
C ARG A 512 -72.80 30.89 -23.98
N ASP A 513 -72.05 30.53 -25.05
CA ASP A 513 -70.68 30.88 -25.22
C ASP A 513 -70.55 32.37 -25.66
N LYS A 514 -69.27 32.83 -25.80
CA LYS A 514 -68.91 34.17 -26.24
C LYS A 514 -69.50 34.59 -27.61
N ASP A 515 -69.78 33.58 -28.46
CA ASP A 515 -70.34 33.76 -29.82
C ASP A 515 -71.89 33.69 -29.84
N GLY A 516 -72.49 33.58 -28.66
CA GLY A 516 -73.90 33.48 -28.47
C GLY A 516 -74.57 32.12 -28.75
N LYS A 517 -73.74 31.10 -28.98
CA LYS A 517 -74.16 29.74 -29.18
C LYS A 517 -74.67 29.13 -27.88
N VAL A 518 -75.89 28.56 -27.89
CA VAL A 518 -76.47 27.88 -26.74
C VAL A 518 -75.73 26.57 -26.49
N LEU A 519 -75.12 26.47 -25.27
CA LEU A 519 -74.42 25.32 -24.79
C LEU A 519 -75.27 24.42 -23.92
N ASP A 520 -76.20 25.00 -23.14
CA ASP A 520 -77.07 24.32 -22.24
C ASP A 520 -78.41 25.09 -22.04
N THR A 521 -79.47 24.39 -21.71
CA THR A 521 -80.75 24.98 -21.38
C THR A 521 -81.23 24.47 -20.02
N LEU A 522 -81.39 25.38 -19.07
CA LEU A 522 -81.64 25.08 -17.67
C LEU A 522 -83.11 25.46 -17.34
N THR A 523 -83.79 24.62 -16.57
CA THR A 523 -85.11 24.92 -16.07
C THR A 523 -85.16 24.80 -14.57
N THR A 524 -85.57 25.80 -13.85
CA THR A 524 -85.61 25.82 -12.39
C THR A 524 -86.65 24.83 -11.84
N ASP A 525 -86.22 24.07 -10.81
CA ASP A 525 -87.08 23.13 -10.07
C ASP A 525 -87.93 23.87 -9.02
N LYS A 526 -88.74 23.10 -8.28
CA LYS A 526 -89.58 23.60 -7.18
C LYS A 526 -88.89 24.36 -6.09
N ASN A 527 -87.56 24.25 -5.98
CA ASN A 527 -86.73 24.99 -5.06
C ASN A 527 -86.08 26.22 -5.72
N GLY A 528 -86.49 26.51 -7.00
CA GLY A 528 -85.85 27.61 -7.76
C GLY A 528 -84.46 27.32 -8.24
N HIS A 529 -84.00 26.06 -8.16
CA HIS A 529 -82.67 25.63 -8.48
C HIS A 529 -82.57 25.06 -9.90
N ALA A 530 -81.53 25.45 -10.61
CA ALA A 530 -81.15 24.82 -11.87
C ALA A 530 -79.61 24.73 -11.97
N GLU A 531 -79.10 23.68 -12.58
CA GLU A 531 -77.66 23.41 -12.70
C GLU A 531 -77.32 23.06 -14.14
N SER A 532 -76.22 23.59 -14.66
CA SER A 532 -75.73 23.24 -15.98
C SER A 532 -75.01 21.85 -15.99
N LYS A 533 -74.87 21.29 -17.14
CA LYS A 533 -73.90 20.25 -17.38
C LYS A 533 -72.46 20.79 -17.08
N GLU A 534 -71.50 19.91 -17.02
CA GLU A 534 -70.11 20.27 -16.89
C GLU A 534 -69.64 21.06 -18.12
N LEU A 535 -69.06 22.20 -17.89
CA LEU A 535 -68.52 23.17 -18.86
C LEU A 535 -67.05 23.33 -18.72
N PRO A 536 -66.28 23.48 -19.82
CA PRO A 536 -64.87 23.84 -19.74
C PRO A 536 -64.66 25.21 -18.99
N ILE A 537 -63.57 25.36 -18.23
CA ILE A 537 -63.34 26.57 -17.47
C ILE A 537 -62.38 27.52 -18.16
N CYS A 538 -61.47 27.02 -19.00
CA CYS A 538 -60.43 27.81 -19.70
C CYS A 538 -60.10 27.21 -21.06
N THR A 539 -59.33 27.95 -21.84
CA THR A 539 -58.70 27.50 -23.10
C THR A 539 -57.21 27.48 -22.95
N TYR A 540 -56.55 26.71 -23.84
CA TYR A 540 -55.11 26.50 -23.81
C TYR A 540 -54.46 26.89 -25.14
N ASN A 541 -53.21 27.33 -25.09
CA ASN A 541 -52.33 27.53 -26.24
C ASN A 541 -51.94 26.18 -26.88
N GLU A 542 -51.29 26.24 -28.04
CA GLU A 542 -50.83 25.02 -28.71
C GLU A 542 -49.77 24.24 -27.91
N ASP A 543 -49.04 24.90 -27.07
CA ASP A 543 -48.03 24.32 -26.19
C ASP A 543 -48.59 23.77 -24.86
N GLY A 544 -49.93 23.83 -24.67
CA GLY A 544 -50.62 23.37 -23.46
C GLY A 544 -50.63 24.38 -22.32
N SER A 545 -50.01 25.56 -22.45
CA SER A 545 -50.11 26.61 -21.46
C SER A 545 -51.48 27.26 -21.42
N PHE A 546 -51.88 27.77 -20.25
CA PHE A 546 -53.10 28.53 -20.07
C PHE A 546 -53.16 29.72 -21.04
N LYS A 547 -54.31 29.89 -21.70
CA LYS A 547 -54.57 31.02 -22.61
C LYS A 547 -55.45 32.05 -21.99
N GLU A 548 -56.70 31.67 -21.70
CA GLU A 548 -57.71 32.59 -21.15
C GLU A 548 -58.86 31.80 -20.49
N ASP A 549 -59.51 32.39 -19.49
CA ASP A 549 -60.73 31.90 -18.88
C ASP A 549 -61.89 31.96 -19.90
N ILE A 550 -62.79 30.98 -19.82
CA ILE A 550 -63.97 30.99 -20.67
C ILE A 550 -65.08 31.79 -19.99
N HIS A 551 -65.59 32.75 -20.73
CA HIS A 551 -66.73 33.55 -20.33
C HIS A 551 -68.00 32.97 -20.89
N TYR A 552 -68.99 32.77 -20.03
CA TYR A 552 -70.30 32.32 -20.35
C TYR A 552 -71.34 33.41 -20.11
N THR A 553 -72.40 33.43 -20.86
CA THR A 553 -73.54 34.33 -20.64
C THR A 553 -74.79 33.51 -20.33
N VAL A 554 -75.41 33.85 -19.21
CA VAL A 554 -76.72 33.22 -18.81
C VAL A 554 -77.84 34.22 -19.04
N VAL A 555 -78.82 33.76 -19.82
CA VAL A 555 -80.00 34.61 -20.18
C VAL A 555 -81.25 33.87 -19.88
N GLU A 556 -82.19 34.51 -19.23
CA GLU A 556 -83.55 34.00 -19.07
C GLU A 556 -84.32 34.10 -20.40
N THR A 557 -84.80 32.98 -20.89
CA THR A 557 -85.50 32.92 -22.17
C THR A 557 -87.02 32.67 -22.03
N LYS A 558 -87.38 32.19 -20.81
CA LYS A 558 -88.83 32.01 -20.49
C LYS A 558 -88.99 32.22 -18.98
N ALA A 559 -89.87 33.19 -18.61
CA ALA A 559 -90.29 33.34 -17.24
C ALA A 559 -91.34 32.28 -16.85
N ALA A 560 -91.49 32.03 -15.54
CA ALA A 560 -92.56 31.25 -14.99
C ALA A 560 -93.90 32.03 -15.11
N ASP A 561 -95.02 31.32 -15.15
CA ASP A 561 -96.35 31.97 -15.23
C ASP A 561 -96.54 32.95 -14.05
N GLY A 562 -96.96 34.20 -14.40
CA GLY A 562 -97.21 35.26 -13.44
C GLY A 562 -95.95 36.11 -13.11
N TYR A 563 -94.83 35.95 -13.83
CA TYR A 563 -93.63 36.75 -13.69
C TYR A 563 -93.26 37.45 -14.99
N ILE A 564 -92.59 38.59 -14.84
CA ILE A 564 -91.97 39.33 -15.94
C ILE A 564 -90.70 38.67 -16.36
N LEU A 565 -90.50 38.45 -17.67
CA LEU A 565 -89.26 37.95 -18.23
C LEU A 565 -88.12 38.97 -18.01
N ASP A 566 -86.97 38.50 -17.50
CA ASP A 566 -85.79 39.33 -17.32
C ASP A 566 -84.72 38.90 -18.35
N GLU A 567 -84.69 39.55 -19.48
CA GLU A 567 -83.74 39.29 -20.58
C GLU A 567 -82.35 39.80 -20.32
N THR A 568 -82.08 40.21 -19.11
CA THR A 568 -80.73 40.68 -18.72
C THR A 568 -79.71 39.53 -18.88
N ALA A 569 -78.68 39.80 -19.67
CA ALA A 569 -77.56 38.87 -19.83
C ALA A 569 -76.63 38.97 -18.61
N HIS A 570 -76.33 37.82 -17.98
CA HIS A 570 -75.47 37.70 -16.86
C HIS A 570 -74.21 37.00 -17.28
N ASP A 571 -73.04 37.75 -17.22
CA ASP A 571 -71.70 37.19 -17.50
C ASP A 571 -71.25 36.35 -16.34
N VAL A 572 -70.78 35.14 -16.64
CA VAL A 572 -70.23 34.16 -15.66
C VAL A 572 -68.89 33.66 -16.15
N THR A 573 -67.89 33.73 -15.28
CA THR A 573 -66.57 33.13 -15.50
C THR A 573 -66.38 32.05 -14.46
N LEU A 574 -66.15 30.84 -14.91
CA LEU A 574 -65.80 29.68 -14.07
C LEU A 574 -64.27 29.73 -13.84
N ARG A 575 -63.86 30.23 -12.68
CA ARG A 575 -62.41 30.42 -12.37
C ARG A 575 -61.89 29.21 -11.59
N TYR A 576 -60.78 28.66 -12.06
CA TYR A 576 -60.07 27.65 -11.33
C TYR A 576 -59.52 28.20 -10.01
N ASP A 577 -59.64 27.41 -8.95
CA ASP A 577 -59.08 27.70 -7.63
C ASP A 577 -58.34 26.43 -7.15
N ASP A 578 -57.06 26.57 -6.84
CA ASP A 578 -56.19 25.46 -6.36
C ASP A 578 -56.77 24.75 -5.11
N ASN A 579 -57.66 25.42 -4.38
CA ASN A 579 -58.35 24.85 -3.22
C ASN A 579 -59.79 24.38 -3.56
N ALA A 580 -60.19 24.44 -4.84
CA ALA A 580 -61.54 24.08 -5.26
C ALA A 580 -61.68 22.56 -5.37
N PRO A 581 -62.89 22.03 -5.15
CA PRO A 581 -63.21 20.67 -5.51
C PRO A 581 -63.09 20.47 -7.05
N ASP A 582 -63.02 19.22 -7.49
CA ASP A 582 -62.85 18.83 -8.91
C ASP A 582 -63.79 19.54 -9.90
N VAL A 583 -64.87 20.14 -9.42
CA VAL A 583 -65.85 20.90 -10.20
C VAL A 583 -66.05 22.27 -9.60
N VAL A 584 -65.71 23.34 -10.35
CA VAL A 584 -65.94 24.73 -9.96
C VAL A 584 -67.42 25.06 -10.10
N VAL A 585 -68.02 25.69 -9.06
CA VAL A 585 -69.41 26.07 -9.08
C VAL A 585 -69.56 27.60 -9.00
N ALA A 586 -70.18 28.18 -10.02
CA ALA A 586 -70.63 29.59 -10.00
C ALA A 586 -72.15 29.69 -9.79
N THR A 587 -72.54 30.31 -8.70
CA THR A 587 -73.96 30.44 -8.37
C THR A 587 -74.49 31.86 -8.69
N LEU A 588 -75.52 31.93 -9.53
CA LEU A 588 -76.28 33.12 -9.85
C LEU A 588 -77.58 33.18 -9.02
N LYS A 589 -77.69 34.20 -8.19
CA LYS A 589 -78.91 34.50 -7.44
C LYS A 589 -79.75 35.53 -8.20
N LEU A 590 -80.79 35.08 -8.84
CA LEU A 590 -81.62 35.88 -9.74
C LEU A 590 -83.07 35.98 -9.21
N ALA A 591 -83.72 37.12 -9.45
CA ALA A 591 -85.03 37.32 -8.94
C ALA A 591 -85.98 37.97 -10.00
N ASN A 592 -87.18 37.39 -10.22
CA ASN A 592 -88.18 37.95 -11.10
C ASN A 592 -89.26 38.77 -10.35
N VAL A 593 -89.73 39.79 -11.01
CA VAL A 593 -90.83 40.61 -10.54
C VAL A 593 -92.15 39.95 -10.94
N PRO A 594 -93.10 39.73 -10.02
CA PRO A 594 -94.39 39.24 -10.38
C PRO A 594 -95.16 40.25 -11.27
N THR A 595 -96.00 39.74 -12.24
CA THR A 595 -96.76 40.59 -13.16
C THR A 595 -97.88 41.39 -12.48
N GLU A 596 -98.39 40.87 -11.37
CA GLU A 596 -99.26 41.63 -10.47
C GLU A 596 -98.66 41.72 -9.11
N PRO A 597 -98.43 42.96 -8.54
CA PRO A 597 -97.97 43.05 -7.20
C PRO A 597 -99.01 42.47 -6.24
N LYS A 598 -98.68 41.39 -5.54
CA LYS A 598 -99.45 40.98 -4.37
C LYS A 598 -99.44 42.12 -3.39
N LEU A 599 -100.57 42.88 -3.34
CA LEU A 599 -100.77 43.86 -2.28
C LEU A 599 -100.61 43.16 -0.95
N PRO A 600 -99.83 43.74 -0.03
CA PRO A 600 -99.76 43.19 1.31
C PRO A 600 -101.18 43.12 1.85
N GLN A 601 -101.64 41.97 2.34
CA GLN A 601 -102.88 41.90 3.10
C GLN A 601 -102.73 42.85 4.29
N THR A 602 -103.45 43.97 4.22
CA THR A 602 -103.45 44.94 5.28
C THR A 602 -104.15 44.42 6.50
N GLY A 603 -103.33 44.04 7.46
CA GLY A 603 -103.67 44.00 8.85
C GLY A 603 -102.66 44.91 9.57
N ASP A 604 -103.21 46.09 9.90
CA ASP A 604 -102.61 47.05 10.82
C ASP A 604 -101.40 47.89 10.40
N ASN A 605 -101.66 49.24 10.32
CA ASN A 605 -100.80 50.37 10.53
C ASN A 605 -99.45 50.44 9.84
N ALA A 606 -99.41 50.77 8.59
CA ALA A 606 -98.21 51.32 7.98
C ALA A 606 -98.58 52.57 7.15
N ASN A 607 -97.89 53.64 7.44
CA ASN A 607 -97.91 54.95 6.93
C ASN A 607 -97.78 55.04 5.38
N PRO A 608 -98.63 55.70 4.59
CA PRO A 608 -98.63 55.62 3.10
C PRO A 608 -97.50 56.38 2.40
N LEU A 609 -96.48 56.90 3.09
CA LEU A 609 -95.48 57.80 2.50
C LEU A 609 -94.17 57.12 2.16
N LEU A 610 -94.07 55.76 2.14
CA LEU A 610 -92.79 55.06 1.86
C LEU A 610 -92.75 54.29 0.49
N TYR A 611 -93.63 54.59 -0.43
CA TYR A 611 -93.64 53.93 -1.73
C TYR A 611 -93.41 54.88 -2.94
N LEU A 612 -92.34 55.68 -2.82
CA LEU A 612 -91.83 56.42 -3.99
C LEU A 612 -90.27 56.46 -3.84
N GLY A 613 -89.65 55.43 -4.40
CA GLY A 613 -88.20 55.51 -4.49
C GLY A 613 -87.45 54.15 -4.43
N ILE A 614 -87.86 53.21 -5.30
CA ILE A 614 -86.97 52.05 -5.62
C ILE A 614 -86.84 51.99 -7.12
N GLY A 615 -86.05 52.84 -7.68
CA GLY A 615 -85.45 52.71 -8.98
C GLY A 615 -84.13 51.90 -8.80
N ALA A 616 -84.03 50.90 -9.59
CA ALA A 616 -82.76 50.20 -10.00
C ALA A 616 -81.57 50.31 -9.10
N LEU A 617 -81.30 49.28 -8.29
CA LEU A 617 -79.93 48.92 -7.87
C LEU A 617 -79.75 47.43 -8.18
N ALA A 618 -79.07 47.16 -9.29
CA ALA A 618 -78.47 45.89 -9.56
C ALA A 618 -77.26 45.72 -8.62
N LEU A 619 -77.39 44.96 -7.54
CA LEU A 619 -76.28 44.63 -6.66
C LEU A 619 -75.55 43.42 -7.27
N ILE A 620 -74.46 43.74 -7.91
CA ILE A 620 -73.41 42.75 -8.16
C ILE A 620 -72.76 42.42 -6.80
N THR A 621 -73.16 41.35 -6.17
CA THR A 621 -72.41 40.83 -5.01
C THR A 621 -71.28 39.96 -5.52
N GLY A 622 -70.12 40.59 -5.57
CA GLY A 622 -68.88 39.86 -5.74
C GLY A 622 -68.65 38.88 -4.55
N VAL A 623 -68.24 37.71 -4.89
CA VAL A 623 -67.84 36.67 -3.93
C VAL A 623 -66.70 37.18 -3.06
N GLY A 624 -67.00 37.48 -1.82
CA GLY A 624 -65.97 37.77 -0.80
C GLY A 624 -65.44 36.45 -0.20
N VAL A 625 -64.30 36.02 -0.64
CA VAL A 625 -63.59 34.93 0.02
C VAL A 625 -62.97 35.47 1.29
N GLY A 626 -63.51 35.06 2.42
CA GLY A 626 -62.96 35.39 3.74
C GLY A 626 -61.66 34.61 4.04
N LEU A 627 -60.54 35.26 3.92
CA LEU A 627 -59.28 34.73 4.39
C LEU A 627 -59.25 34.72 5.95
N ARG A 628 -59.45 33.56 6.54
CA ARG A 628 -59.06 33.33 7.94
C ARG A 628 -57.62 32.76 7.99
N GLY A 629 -56.65 33.65 8.15
CA GLY A 629 -55.27 33.29 8.48
C GLY A 629 -55.18 32.58 9.82
N ARG A 630 -54.72 31.36 9.83
CA ARG A 630 -54.24 30.68 11.02
C ARG A 630 -52.74 30.94 11.20
N LYS A 631 -52.40 31.81 12.11
CA LYS A 631 -51.03 31.89 12.63
C LYS A 631 -50.61 30.56 13.27
N LYS A 632 -49.68 29.86 12.68
CA LYS A 632 -48.93 28.84 13.39
C LYS A 632 -47.80 29.52 14.20
N LYS A 633 -47.88 29.37 15.51
CA LYS A 633 -46.79 29.68 16.44
C LYS A 633 -45.62 28.71 16.20
N ASN A 634 -44.47 29.27 15.94
CA ASN A 634 -43.20 28.57 16.16
C ASN A 634 -43.01 28.28 17.64
N LYS A 635 -42.68 27.08 17.99
CA LYS A 635 -41.85 26.77 19.16
C LYS A 635 -40.98 25.57 18.83
N GLN A 636 -39.69 25.87 18.93
CA GLN A 636 -38.52 25.00 19.12
C GLN A 636 -38.21 23.95 18.03
#